data_a58fef83ae50aed5743b9275f1001a00
#
_entry.id   a58fef83ae50aed5743b9275f1001a00
#
_cell.length_a   1.000
_cell.length_b   1.000
_cell.length_c   1.000
_cell.angle_alpha   90.00
_cell.angle_beta   90.00
_cell.angle_gamma   90.00
#
_symmetry.space_group_name_H-M   'P 1'
#
loop_
_entity.id
_entity.type
_entity.pdbx_description
1 polymer ?
#
loop_
_entity_poly.entity_id
_entity_poly.type
_entity_poly.pdbx_seq_one_letter_code
_entity_poly.pdbx_strand_id
1 'polypeptide(L)'
;MKIVSHALLLGLLFALIHPLSAEEPSWLDDWHSPPMELRPLQIVHGWFSQSPDLDKAAARLKNCGLGGIVCSHVNGPNYFRSEDHWKKFVDSVKAAKSVGLRIWLCDEDGYPSLAAGGVVLDGHPELEAQALVYDKESAEPFFIRPAYEFTHAANNYHAIRRYPNPLDVAATRRFIDVTHAQYRTRLGRELFDQVEAFWTEEPSMMAFHVGQVPEEILVNVPTVDPIDPNIKPLPMVSWTSDLPERYWEKYGEDLLPQRKSLFVGDSAENKRIRRQFWSLLGELVKERFYGQIEDWCRDAGGSVPTLQNPNAPLRLTTTGHTLFEEYTLFHVPIDGNKLQVLARMSLPGLDELNSDPMLPFYGGWRATAFPSSAAMLTGKRLVQTEISDFIQKFMDKKPAELSMMQAASAAQFAWGITEFALYYGIEDRSEEIHRQYCDFVGRVNAVLRRAKPCRPVLLYYPIETLQEEYIPTAEMYSMEAQSETARKAVDSFERLGGHLTQTQVPFILIDSEFLAKTEFKNGELEIAGNRFHTLVLPDVELPKSVAERVETLRKKGFRILIDQRDAITIPNVPKLEPANNKIVLGHFQRDNNEIFLLMNADKENVYEGRLKNVVGTTGFILDPQTGDKIPLETEIRLAPYQTLLYVFR
;
A
#
# COMPACT_ATOMS: atom_id res chain seq x y z
N MET A 1 -82.38 14.68 -50.73
CA MET A 1 -81.43 13.63 -50.38
C MET A 1 -80.09 14.28 -50.12
N LYS A 2 -79.71 14.27 -48.90
CA LYS A 2 -78.58 15.07 -48.40
C LYS A 2 -77.28 14.23 -48.47
N ILE A 3 -76.25 14.77 -49.09
CA ILE A 3 -74.89 14.24 -49.12
C ILE A 3 -74.16 14.95 -47.98
N VAL A 4 -73.60 14.18 -47.06
CA VAL A 4 -72.81 14.68 -45.94
C VAL A 4 -71.32 14.46 -46.29
N SER A 5 -70.56 15.57 -46.40
CA SER A 5 -69.13 15.58 -46.56
C SER A 5 -68.45 15.32 -45.23
N HIS A 6 -67.54 14.34 -45.20
CA HIS A 6 -66.60 14.16 -44.08
C HIS A 6 -65.25 14.79 -44.45
N ALA A 7 -64.90 15.84 -43.73
CA ALA A 7 -63.59 16.42 -43.79
C ALA A 7 -62.65 15.65 -42.79
N LEU A 8 -61.60 15.01 -43.31
CA LEU A 8 -60.52 14.44 -42.50
C LEU A 8 -59.60 15.57 -42.05
N LEU A 9 -59.56 15.81 -40.74
CA LEU A 9 -58.54 16.61 -40.11
C LEU A 9 -57.29 15.71 -39.84
N LEU A 10 -56.22 15.87 -40.64
CA LEU A 10 -54.91 15.34 -40.33
C LEU A 10 -54.27 16.27 -39.30
N GLY A 11 -54.32 15.88 -38.04
CA GLY A 11 -53.50 16.49 -36.97
C GLY A 11 -52.07 15.98 -37.03
N LEU A 12 -51.11 16.79 -37.48
CA LEU A 12 -49.69 16.54 -37.31
C LEU A 12 -49.36 16.65 -35.80
N LEU A 13 -49.20 15.51 -35.14
CA LEU A 13 -48.50 15.44 -33.85
C LEU A 13 -46.99 15.59 -34.11
N PHE A 14 -46.46 16.79 -33.98
CA PHE A 14 -45.05 16.99 -33.71
C PHE A 14 -44.77 16.49 -32.29
N ALA A 15 -44.38 15.24 -32.13
CA ALA A 15 -43.70 14.78 -30.94
C ALA A 15 -42.37 15.54 -30.83
N LEU A 16 -42.33 16.52 -29.97
CA LEU A 16 -41.07 17.10 -29.48
C LEU A 16 -40.32 15.97 -28.79
N ILE A 17 -39.43 15.32 -29.54
CA ILE A 17 -38.38 14.49 -28.96
C ILE A 17 -37.46 15.48 -28.23
N HIS A 18 -37.74 15.74 -26.96
CA HIS A 18 -36.75 16.27 -26.07
C HIS A 18 -35.69 15.17 -26.00
N PRO A 19 -34.41 15.44 -26.30
CA PRO A 19 -33.37 14.50 -25.95
C PRO A 19 -33.49 14.31 -24.42
N LEU A 20 -33.74 13.09 -23.99
CA LEU A 20 -33.60 12.69 -22.59
C LEU A 20 -32.22 13.19 -22.19
N SER A 21 -32.16 14.30 -21.49
CA SER A 21 -30.89 14.70 -20.84
C SER A 21 -30.58 13.54 -19.93
N ALA A 22 -29.53 12.81 -20.26
CA ALA A 22 -29.02 11.76 -19.38
C ALA A 22 -28.84 12.40 -18.00
N GLU A 23 -29.55 11.85 -17.00
CA GLU A 23 -29.50 12.34 -15.64
C GLU A 23 -28.02 12.48 -15.20
N GLU A 24 -27.67 13.62 -14.63
CA GLU A 24 -26.32 13.83 -14.16
C GLU A 24 -26.00 12.83 -13.03
N PRO A 25 -24.76 12.27 -13.01
CA PRO A 25 -24.39 11.36 -11.94
C PRO A 25 -24.48 12.03 -10.57
N SER A 26 -25.12 11.37 -9.61
CA SER A 26 -25.32 11.91 -8.25
C SER A 26 -24.02 12.26 -7.51
N TRP A 27 -22.89 11.69 -7.92
CA TRP A 27 -21.58 11.98 -7.33
C TRP A 27 -21.00 13.34 -7.76
N LEU A 28 -21.63 14.06 -8.70
CA LEU A 28 -21.26 15.43 -9.04
C LEU A 28 -21.57 16.43 -7.91
N ASP A 29 -22.52 16.12 -7.04
CA ASP A 29 -22.77 16.94 -5.85
C ASP A 29 -21.54 16.91 -4.93
N ASP A 30 -20.98 15.72 -4.71
CA ASP A 30 -19.75 15.54 -3.92
C ASP A 30 -18.51 16.16 -4.61
N TRP A 31 -18.51 16.26 -5.94
CA TRP A 31 -17.46 16.94 -6.70
C TRP A 31 -17.36 18.42 -6.37
N HIS A 32 -18.49 19.11 -6.30
CA HIS A 32 -18.52 20.55 -6.05
C HIS A 32 -18.17 20.89 -4.60
N SER A 33 -18.53 20.04 -3.66
CA SER A 33 -18.28 20.20 -2.24
C SER A 33 -17.91 18.89 -1.57
N PRO A 34 -16.66 18.42 -1.73
CA PRO A 34 -16.27 17.13 -1.19
C PRO A 34 -16.48 17.03 0.32
N PRO A 35 -17.27 16.07 0.78
CA PRO A 35 -17.48 15.84 2.21
C PRO A 35 -16.18 15.34 2.90
N MET A 36 -16.16 15.38 4.23
CA MET A 36 -14.97 15.10 5.04
C MET A 36 -14.36 13.71 4.77
N GLU A 37 -15.19 12.71 4.54
CA GLU A 37 -14.72 11.33 4.28
C GLU A 37 -14.03 11.12 2.94
N LEU A 38 -14.16 12.06 1.99
CA LEU A 38 -13.46 12.04 0.71
C LEU A 38 -12.13 12.81 0.76
N ARG A 39 -11.89 13.55 1.85
CA ARG A 39 -10.72 14.39 2.05
C ARG A 39 -9.58 13.62 2.73
N PRO A 40 -8.32 14.04 2.54
CA PRO A 40 -7.18 13.37 3.15
C PRO A 40 -7.14 13.57 4.67
N LEU A 41 -6.41 12.68 5.36
CA LEU A 41 -6.08 12.81 6.77
C LEU A 41 -4.69 13.44 6.92
N GLN A 42 -4.44 14.10 8.05
CA GLN A 42 -3.10 14.56 8.43
C GLN A 42 -2.50 13.62 9.46
N ILE A 43 -1.28 13.17 9.24
CA ILE A 43 -0.48 12.50 10.27
C ILE A 43 -0.01 13.58 11.24
N VAL A 44 -0.43 13.46 12.48
CA VAL A 44 -0.16 14.49 13.50
C VAL A 44 0.82 14.03 14.57
N HIS A 45 1.17 12.73 14.60
CA HIS A 45 2.00 12.14 15.65
C HIS A 45 1.64 12.73 17.04
N GLY A 46 2.58 12.88 17.93
CA GLY A 46 2.31 13.45 19.26
C GLY A 46 2.15 14.97 19.32
N TRP A 47 2.47 15.74 18.23
CA TRP A 47 2.45 17.22 18.30
C TRP A 47 1.06 17.81 18.53
N PHE A 48 0.03 17.18 18.00
CA PHE A 48 -1.33 17.65 18.16
C PHE A 48 -1.78 17.53 19.63
N SER A 49 -1.54 16.39 20.27
CA SER A 49 -1.89 16.18 21.68
C SER A 49 -1.09 17.06 22.66
N GLN A 50 0.05 17.57 22.22
CA GLN A 50 0.89 18.49 23.00
C GLN A 50 0.55 19.97 22.75
N SER A 51 -0.40 20.28 21.88
CA SER A 51 -0.82 21.64 21.61
C SER A 51 -1.34 22.32 22.89
N PRO A 52 -0.92 23.57 23.17
CA PRO A 52 -1.43 24.33 24.31
C PRO A 52 -2.90 24.73 24.17
N ASP A 53 -3.44 24.72 22.96
CA ASP A 53 -4.83 25.04 22.61
C ASP A 53 -5.32 24.03 21.55
N LEU A 54 -5.92 22.94 22.03
CA LEU A 54 -6.40 21.84 21.19
C LEU A 54 -7.56 22.26 20.28
N ASP A 55 -8.45 23.12 20.75
CA ASP A 55 -9.59 23.57 19.96
C ASP A 55 -9.13 24.44 18.77
N LYS A 56 -8.16 25.31 19.00
CA LYS A 56 -7.55 26.11 17.93
C LYS A 56 -6.78 25.23 16.95
N ALA A 57 -6.03 24.24 17.42
CA ALA A 57 -5.30 23.31 16.57
C ALA A 57 -6.27 22.47 15.71
N ALA A 58 -7.35 21.95 16.29
CA ALA A 58 -8.37 21.20 15.58
C ALA A 58 -9.10 22.08 14.53
N ALA A 59 -9.46 23.30 14.89
CA ALA A 59 -10.06 24.26 13.97
C ALA A 59 -9.12 24.59 12.79
N ARG A 60 -7.82 24.74 13.03
CA ARG A 60 -6.82 24.95 11.97
C ARG A 60 -6.77 23.78 11.00
N LEU A 61 -6.71 22.53 11.49
CA LEU A 61 -6.73 21.35 10.64
C LEU A 61 -7.98 21.31 9.75
N LYS A 62 -9.15 21.60 10.31
CA LYS A 62 -10.39 21.73 9.54
C LYS A 62 -10.32 22.85 8.50
N ASN A 63 -9.76 24.01 8.84
CA ASN A 63 -9.61 25.15 7.93
C ASN A 63 -8.65 24.85 6.78
N CYS A 64 -7.66 23.98 6.98
CA CYS A 64 -6.82 23.43 5.93
C CYS A 64 -7.58 22.49 4.98
N GLY A 65 -8.84 22.19 5.23
CA GLY A 65 -9.67 21.29 4.40
C GLY A 65 -9.45 19.81 4.66
N LEU A 66 -8.77 19.45 5.74
CA LEU A 66 -8.49 18.04 6.08
C LEU A 66 -9.76 17.28 6.49
N GLY A 67 -9.86 16.03 6.10
CA GLY A 67 -10.95 15.13 6.44
C GLY A 67 -10.80 14.45 7.80
N GLY A 68 -9.59 14.39 8.32
CA GLY A 68 -9.31 13.72 9.58
C GLY A 68 -7.85 13.77 9.99
N ILE A 69 -7.52 12.99 10.99
CA ILE A 69 -6.16 12.85 11.53
C ILE A 69 -5.78 11.38 11.68
N VAL A 70 -4.48 11.10 11.53
CA VAL A 70 -3.83 9.89 12.03
C VAL A 70 -3.02 10.33 13.24
N CYS A 71 -3.41 9.90 14.43
CA CYS A 71 -2.78 10.34 15.66
C CYS A 71 -2.19 9.18 16.44
N SER A 72 -0.93 9.36 16.84
CA SER A 72 -0.28 8.53 17.83
C SER A 72 -0.46 9.13 19.23
N HIS A 73 -0.12 8.33 20.20
CA HIS A 73 0.09 8.79 21.56
C HIS A 73 1.19 9.87 21.62
N VAL A 74 1.39 10.48 22.76
CA VAL A 74 2.41 11.55 22.92
C VAL A 74 3.82 10.94 22.90
N ASN A 75 4.72 11.55 22.14
CA ASN A 75 6.12 11.15 22.05
C ASN A 75 6.84 11.21 23.39
N GLY A 76 7.70 10.24 23.65
CA GLY A 76 8.63 10.25 24.76
C GLY A 76 8.71 8.93 25.53
N PRO A 77 9.74 8.76 26.36
CA PRO A 77 9.91 7.55 27.15
C PRO A 77 8.71 7.32 28.07
N ASN A 78 8.26 6.09 28.17
CA ASN A 78 7.11 5.69 29.00
C ASN A 78 5.74 6.25 28.57
N TYR A 79 5.56 6.63 27.33
CA TYR A 79 4.34 7.27 26.86
C TYR A 79 3.09 6.39 27.12
N PHE A 80 3.13 5.08 26.92
CA PHE A 80 2.03 4.18 27.28
C PHE A 80 1.80 4.00 28.79
N ARG A 81 2.73 4.44 29.63
CA ARG A 81 2.63 4.34 31.09
C ARG A 81 2.18 5.62 31.77
N SER A 82 2.21 6.77 31.08
CA SER A 82 1.93 8.08 31.64
C SER A 82 0.45 8.42 31.60
N GLU A 83 -0.19 8.57 32.76
CA GLU A 83 -1.58 9.01 32.86
C GLU A 83 -1.79 10.43 32.31
N ASP A 84 -0.79 11.32 32.44
CA ASP A 84 -0.85 12.67 31.87
C ASP A 84 -0.85 12.62 30.34
N HIS A 85 -0.01 11.78 29.74
CA HIS A 85 0.00 11.56 28.31
C HIS A 85 -1.33 10.99 27.79
N TRP A 86 -1.88 9.99 28.47
CA TRP A 86 -3.19 9.44 28.13
C TRP A 86 -4.30 10.49 28.18
N LYS A 87 -4.28 11.34 29.22
CA LYS A 87 -5.26 12.43 29.33
C LYS A 87 -5.16 13.39 28.16
N LYS A 88 -3.94 13.85 27.82
CA LYS A 88 -3.70 14.74 26.67
C LYS A 88 -4.14 14.11 25.35
N PHE A 89 -3.85 12.84 25.15
CA PHE A 89 -4.29 12.10 23.98
C PHE A 89 -5.83 12.03 23.88
N VAL A 90 -6.52 11.63 24.94
CA VAL A 90 -8.00 11.58 24.97
C VAL A 90 -8.62 12.96 24.71
N ASP A 91 -8.06 14.02 25.30
CA ASP A 91 -8.55 15.38 25.09
C ASP A 91 -8.31 15.84 23.62
N SER A 92 -7.20 15.44 23.00
CA SER A 92 -6.93 15.73 21.57
C SER A 92 -7.92 15.02 20.64
N VAL A 93 -8.27 13.78 20.90
CA VAL A 93 -9.29 13.04 20.13
C VAL A 93 -10.66 13.71 20.27
N LYS A 94 -11.04 14.17 21.48
CA LYS A 94 -12.28 14.92 21.70
C LYS A 94 -12.30 16.22 20.89
N ALA A 95 -11.22 17.00 20.93
CA ALA A 95 -11.10 18.25 20.20
C ALA A 95 -11.22 18.02 18.67
N ALA A 96 -10.55 17.01 18.13
CA ALA A 96 -10.68 16.65 16.72
C ALA A 96 -12.12 16.27 16.33
N LYS A 97 -12.78 15.44 17.15
CA LYS A 97 -14.18 15.04 16.94
C LYS A 97 -15.15 16.21 17.04
N SER A 98 -14.92 17.18 17.93
CA SER A 98 -15.80 18.35 18.10
C SER A 98 -15.95 19.19 16.84
N VAL A 99 -14.94 19.18 15.96
CA VAL A 99 -14.96 19.87 14.66
C VAL A 99 -15.29 18.93 13.49
N GLY A 100 -15.56 17.65 13.75
CA GLY A 100 -16.02 16.65 12.76
C GLY A 100 -14.89 15.91 12.04
N LEU A 101 -13.64 15.96 12.52
CA LEU A 101 -12.53 15.23 11.94
C LEU A 101 -12.68 13.71 12.16
N ARG A 102 -12.32 12.93 11.15
CA ARG A 102 -12.18 11.47 11.22
C ARG A 102 -10.95 11.11 12.06
N ILE A 103 -10.97 9.96 12.71
CA ILE A 103 -9.89 9.52 13.60
C ILE A 103 -9.35 8.18 13.15
N TRP A 104 -8.06 8.14 12.86
CA TRP A 104 -7.26 6.92 12.80
C TRP A 104 -6.22 6.97 13.90
N LEU A 105 -5.86 5.82 14.45
CA LEU A 105 -4.90 5.69 15.54
C LEU A 105 -3.65 4.97 15.05
N CYS A 106 -2.50 5.58 15.25
CA CYS A 106 -1.23 4.88 15.12
C CYS A 106 -0.97 4.05 16.39
N ASP A 107 -0.59 2.80 16.23
CA ASP A 107 -0.41 1.87 17.35
C ASP A 107 0.98 1.98 18.02
N GLU A 108 1.87 2.79 17.44
CA GLU A 108 3.20 3.07 17.97
C GLU A 108 3.47 4.59 17.97
N ASP A 109 4.47 5.03 18.69
CA ASP A 109 4.98 6.39 18.63
C ASP A 109 6.25 6.42 17.77
N GLY A 110 6.08 6.41 16.45
CA GLY A 110 7.10 6.22 15.43
C GLY A 110 7.13 4.79 14.91
N TYR A 111 8.29 4.27 14.61
CA TYR A 111 8.44 2.94 14.03
C TYR A 111 9.73 2.23 14.51
N PRO A 112 9.78 0.90 14.37
CA PRO A 112 8.72 0.00 13.88
C PRO A 112 7.67 -0.30 14.95
N SER A 113 6.44 -0.57 14.54
CA SER A 113 5.38 -1.07 15.42
C SER A 113 5.75 -2.44 16.02
N LEU A 114 5.19 -2.77 17.16
CA LEU A 114 5.36 -3.95 18.00
C LEU A 114 6.14 -3.68 19.30
N ALA A 115 6.97 -2.64 19.36
CA ALA A 115 7.76 -2.35 20.56
C ALA A 115 6.95 -1.70 21.69
N ALA A 116 5.95 -0.86 21.35
CA ALA A 116 5.21 -0.01 22.29
C ALA A 116 6.16 0.81 23.18
N GLY A 117 7.16 1.46 22.56
CA GLY A 117 8.21 2.17 23.29
C GLY A 117 9.04 1.28 24.22
N GLY A 118 9.11 -0.03 23.95
CA GLY A 118 9.81 -1.04 24.73
C GLY A 118 8.98 -1.70 25.83
N VAL A 119 7.70 -1.32 25.97
CA VAL A 119 6.81 -1.88 27.02
C VAL A 119 6.53 -3.37 26.78
N VAL A 120 6.55 -3.83 25.53
CA VAL A 120 6.30 -5.24 25.21
C VAL A 120 7.35 -6.15 25.84
N LEU A 121 8.62 -5.75 25.79
CA LEU A 121 9.72 -6.55 26.35
C LEU A 121 9.98 -6.32 27.84
N ASP A 122 9.32 -5.33 28.46
CA ASP A 122 9.54 -5.02 29.87
C ASP A 122 9.03 -6.17 30.76
N GLY A 123 9.98 -6.81 31.45
CA GLY A 123 9.72 -8.02 32.24
C GLY A 123 9.45 -9.29 31.42
N HIS A 124 9.58 -9.23 30.08
CA HIS A 124 9.29 -10.32 29.15
C HIS A 124 10.42 -10.52 28.11
N PRO A 125 11.66 -10.77 28.54
CA PRO A 125 12.78 -10.96 27.61
C PRO A 125 12.61 -12.19 26.70
N GLU A 126 11.76 -13.15 27.08
CA GLU A 126 11.43 -14.32 26.28
C GLU A 126 10.69 -14.00 24.97
N LEU A 127 10.12 -12.80 24.85
CA LEU A 127 9.41 -12.32 23.66
C LEU A 127 10.35 -11.62 22.67
N GLU A 128 11.64 -11.55 22.98
CA GLU A 128 12.64 -10.89 22.12
C GLU A 128 12.81 -11.61 20.78
N ALA A 129 13.03 -10.83 19.71
CA ALA A 129 13.32 -11.36 18.39
C ALA A 129 14.57 -12.22 18.42
N GLN A 130 14.53 -13.34 17.70
CA GLN A 130 15.59 -14.32 17.63
C GLN A 130 16.03 -14.59 16.20
N ALA A 131 17.29 -14.95 16.04
CA ALA A 131 17.86 -15.40 14.79
C ALA A 131 18.58 -16.73 14.93
N LEU A 132 18.41 -17.61 13.95
CA LEU A 132 19.29 -18.75 13.73
C LEU A 132 20.52 -18.26 12.98
N VAL A 133 21.68 -18.47 13.57
CA VAL A 133 22.99 -18.03 13.07
C VAL A 133 23.77 -19.22 12.55
N TYR A 134 24.56 -18.98 11.48
CA TYR A 134 25.48 -19.97 10.92
C TYR A 134 26.92 -19.46 10.98
N ASP A 135 27.78 -20.13 11.78
CA ASP A 135 29.23 -19.93 11.80
C ASP A 135 29.93 -21.16 11.23
N LYS A 136 30.35 -21.06 9.98
CA LYS A 136 31.04 -22.15 9.28
C LYS A 136 32.39 -22.59 9.90
N GLU A 137 32.98 -21.74 10.78
CA GLU A 137 34.27 -21.97 11.42
C GLU A 137 34.10 -22.63 12.79
N SER A 138 32.90 -22.65 13.35
CA SER A 138 32.62 -23.26 14.66
C SER A 138 32.43 -24.77 14.55
N ALA A 139 32.86 -25.48 15.62
CA ALA A 139 32.55 -26.92 15.77
C ALA A 139 31.04 -27.17 15.91
N GLU A 140 30.30 -26.24 16.51
CA GLU A 140 28.85 -26.20 16.54
C GLU A 140 28.39 -25.01 15.68
N PRO A 141 28.14 -25.23 14.37
CA PRO A 141 27.99 -24.13 13.43
C PRO A 141 26.65 -23.41 13.52
N PHE A 142 25.69 -23.93 14.29
CA PHE A 142 24.35 -23.32 14.40
C PHE A 142 24.00 -23.02 15.84
N PHE A 143 23.56 -21.80 16.08
CA PHE A 143 23.07 -21.37 17.39
C PHE A 143 22.01 -20.27 17.25
N ILE A 144 21.22 -20.07 18.30
CA ILE A 144 20.23 -19.01 18.39
C ILE A 144 20.82 -17.86 19.19
N ARG A 145 20.62 -16.64 18.70
CA ARG A 145 20.94 -15.41 19.46
C ARG A 145 19.82 -14.37 19.28
N PRO A 146 19.75 -13.35 20.14
CA PRO A 146 18.87 -12.22 19.92
C PRO A 146 19.09 -11.59 18.54
N ALA A 147 17.99 -11.19 17.89
CA ALA A 147 18.00 -10.42 16.65
C ALA A 147 17.58 -8.98 16.96
N TYR A 148 18.11 -8.05 16.21
CA TYR A 148 17.83 -6.62 16.39
C TYR A 148 17.22 -6.07 15.12
N GLU A 149 16.28 -5.17 15.32
CA GLU A 149 15.68 -4.42 14.24
C GLU A 149 16.69 -3.36 13.73
N PHE A 150 16.75 -3.15 12.42
CA PHE A 150 17.60 -2.18 11.77
C PHE A 150 16.76 -0.95 11.39
N THR A 151 16.57 -0.02 12.30
CA THR A 151 15.98 1.27 11.99
C THR A 151 16.81 2.42 12.56
N HIS A 152 16.62 3.60 11.99
CA HIS A 152 17.16 4.86 12.51
C HIS A 152 16.16 5.55 13.46
N ALA A 153 14.90 5.12 13.48
CA ALA A 153 13.92 5.62 14.42
C ALA A 153 14.04 4.86 15.74
N ALA A 154 14.24 5.58 16.78
CA ALA A 154 14.50 5.02 18.09
C ALA A 154 13.34 5.32 19.02
N ASN A 155 12.20 4.69 18.80
CA ASN A 155 11.09 4.80 19.72
C ASN A 155 11.10 3.70 20.78
N ASN A 156 12.01 2.75 20.69
CA ASN A 156 12.30 1.82 21.75
C ASN A 156 13.20 2.49 22.80
N TYR A 157 12.61 3.27 23.68
CA TYR A 157 13.31 4.02 24.73
C TYR A 157 13.91 3.14 25.83
N HIS A 158 13.54 1.86 25.91
CA HIS A 158 13.95 0.98 27.01
C HIS A 158 15.12 0.08 26.66
N ALA A 159 15.31 -0.23 25.39
CA ALA A 159 16.46 -0.99 24.96
C ALA A 159 16.79 -0.65 23.52
N ILE A 160 18.06 -0.51 23.24
CA ILE A 160 18.48 -0.28 21.89
C ILE A 160 18.22 -1.50 21.07
N ARG A 161 17.48 -1.26 19.99
CA ARG A 161 17.32 -2.24 18.93
C ARG A 161 16.90 -3.62 19.41
N ARG A 162 16.50 -3.75 20.68
CA ARG A 162 15.77 -4.91 21.15
C ARG A 162 14.36 -4.79 20.63
N TYR A 163 13.97 -5.78 19.87
CA TYR A 163 12.69 -5.78 19.20
C TYR A 163 11.92 -7.05 19.54
N PRO A 164 10.61 -6.99 19.80
CA PRO A 164 9.82 -8.18 20.02
C PRO A 164 9.76 -9.03 18.75
N ASN A 165 9.53 -10.33 18.92
CA ASN A 165 9.52 -11.26 17.81
C ASN A 165 8.15 -11.25 17.09
N PRO A 166 8.02 -10.71 15.85
CA PRO A 166 6.75 -10.72 15.12
C PRO A 166 6.31 -12.14 14.69
N LEU A 167 7.21 -13.12 14.80
CA LEU A 167 6.90 -14.53 14.61
C LEU A 167 6.33 -15.19 15.86
N ASP A 168 6.34 -14.51 17.01
CA ASP A 168 5.82 -15.03 18.27
C ASP A 168 4.40 -14.53 18.52
N VAL A 169 3.47 -15.47 18.68
CA VAL A 169 2.06 -15.18 18.97
C VAL A 169 1.90 -14.39 20.26
N ALA A 170 2.72 -14.68 21.29
CA ALA A 170 2.62 -14.03 22.60
C ALA A 170 3.15 -12.59 22.55
N ALA A 171 4.19 -12.32 21.74
CA ALA A 171 4.70 -10.96 21.54
C ALA A 171 3.64 -10.03 20.94
N THR A 172 2.99 -10.45 19.87
CA THR A 172 1.91 -9.67 19.25
C THR A 172 0.69 -9.53 20.16
N ARG A 173 0.31 -10.59 20.86
CA ARG A 173 -0.80 -10.51 21.83
C ARG A 173 -0.51 -9.47 22.90
N ARG A 174 0.71 -9.49 23.48
CA ARG A 174 1.11 -8.50 24.47
C ARG A 174 1.13 -7.08 23.89
N PHE A 175 1.61 -6.91 22.66
CA PHE A 175 1.54 -5.62 21.97
C PHE A 175 0.09 -5.12 21.88
N ILE A 176 -0.85 -5.95 21.46
CA ILE A 176 -2.27 -5.60 21.41
C ILE A 176 -2.79 -5.20 22.80
N ASP A 177 -2.41 -5.93 23.85
CA ASP A 177 -2.87 -5.66 25.22
C ASP A 177 -2.35 -4.32 25.75
N VAL A 178 -1.10 -3.96 25.45
CA VAL A 178 -0.47 -2.73 25.95
C VAL A 178 -0.71 -1.51 25.07
N THR A 179 -1.20 -1.68 23.84
CA THR A 179 -1.52 -0.61 22.89
C THR A 179 -3.00 -0.56 22.55
N HIS A 180 -3.47 -1.35 21.63
CA HIS A 180 -4.83 -1.34 21.07
C HIS A 180 -5.92 -1.44 22.15
N ALA A 181 -5.77 -2.35 23.10
CA ALA A 181 -6.71 -2.51 24.22
C ALA A 181 -6.68 -1.30 25.17
N GLN A 182 -5.51 -0.64 25.34
CA GLN A 182 -5.42 0.58 26.13
C GLN A 182 -6.11 1.75 25.42
N TYR A 183 -5.92 1.93 24.13
CA TYR A 183 -6.67 2.93 23.36
C TYR A 183 -8.18 2.76 23.54
N ARG A 184 -8.67 1.53 23.40
CA ARG A 184 -10.10 1.22 23.60
C ARG A 184 -10.57 1.58 25.01
N THR A 185 -9.80 1.22 26.02
CA THR A 185 -10.14 1.46 27.44
C THR A 185 -10.12 2.95 27.77
N ARG A 186 -9.09 3.68 27.31
CA ARG A 186 -8.87 5.10 27.65
C ARG A 186 -9.82 6.04 26.91
N LEU A 187 -10.13 5.76 25.66
CA LEU A 187 -11.14 6.51 24.91
C LEU A 187 -12.56 6.24 25.40
N GLY A 188 -12.80 5.08 25.97
CA GLY A 188 -14.14 4.62 26.29
C GLY A 188 -14.96 4.34 25.02
N ARG A 189 -16.09 3.67 25.18
CA ARG A 189 -16.89 3.17 24.04
C ARG A 189 -17.31 4.29 23.10
N GLU A 190 -17.79 5.40 23.61
CA GLU A 190 -18.35 6.49 22.80
C GLU A 190 -17.36 7.07 21.81
N LEU A 191 -16.10 7.31 22.22
CA LEU A 191 -15.05 7.83 21.34
C LEU A 191 -14.42 6.72 20.49
N PHE A 192 -14.21 5.54 21.09
CA PHE A 192 -13.57 4.43 20.39
C PHE A 192 -14.43 3.92 19.23
N ASP A 193 -15.76 3.85 19.38
CA ASP A 193 -16.68 3.46 18.31
C ASP A 193 -16.65 4.44 17.11
N GLN A 194 -15.93 5.55 17.22
CA GLN A 194 -15.74 6.53 16.14
C GLN A 194 -14.33 6.45 15.51
N VAL A 195 -13.48 5.57 15.98
CA VAL A 195 -12.17 5.28 15.36
C VAL A 195 -12.38 4.42 14.13
N GLU A 196 -11.87 4.85 12.97
CA GLU A 196 -12.11 4.17 11.70
C GLU A 196 -11.04 3.14 11.36
N ALA A 197 -9.78 3.36 11.80
CA ALA A 197 -8.68 2.47 11.53
C ALA A 197 -7.59 2.55 12.60
N PHE A 198 -6.89 1.44 12.78
CA PHE A 198 -5.55 1.40 13.34
C PHE A 198 -4.52 1.39 12.22
N TRP A 199 -3.46 2.12 12.47
CA TRP A 199 -2.29 2.25 11.62
C TRP A 199 -1.12 1.57 12.31
N THR A 200 -0.65 0.48 11.72
CA THR A 200 0.59 -0.19 12.17
C THR A 200 1.73 0.23 11.26
N GLU A 201 2.88 0.54 11.84
CA GLU A 201 3.96 1.23 11.16
C GLU A 201 5.19 0.34 11.08
N GLU A 202 5.58 -0.02 9.87
CA GLU A 202 6.84 -0.67 9.50
C GLU A 202 7.33 -1.82 10.42
N PRO A 203 6.52 -2.82 10.77
CA PRO A 203 7.00 -3.93 11.59
C PRO A 203 8.14 -4.64 10.87
N SER A 204 9.22 -4.95 11.61
CA SER A 204 10.45 -5.46 11.02
C SER A 204 10.65 -6.95 11.27
N MET A 205 11.04 -7.66 10.21
CA MET A 205 11.46 -9.07 10.24
C MET A 205 12.97 -9.24 10.08
N MET A 206 13.71 -8.15 10.03
CA MET A 206 15.15 -8.21 9.79
C MET A 206 15.89 -8.80 11.00
N ALA A 207 16.68 -9.82 10.75
CA ALA A 207 17.48 -10.49 11.75
C ALA A 207 18.93 -9.96 11.71
N PHE A 208 19.16 -8.83 12.36
CA PHE A 208 20.48 -8.26 12.49
C PHE A 208 21.06 -8.48 13.88
N HIS A 209 22.37 -8.50 13.93
CA HIS A 209 23.09 -8.21 15.16
C HIS A 209 23.43 -6.71 15.20
N VAL A 210 23.34 -6.10 16.39
CA VAL A 210 23.61 -4.67 16.55
C VAL A 210 24.98 -4.23 16.04
N GLY A 211 25.98 -5.10 16.11
CA GLY A 211 27.33 -4.85 15.55
C GLY A 211 27.39 -4.83 14.02
N GLN A 212 26.32 -5.20 13.31
CA GLN A 212 26.21 -5.11 11.86
C GLN A 212 25.54 -3.80 11.41
N VAL A 213 24.93 -3.06 12.35
CA VAL A 213 24.30 -1.78 12.07
C VAL A 213 25.38 -0.71 11.87
N PRO A 214 25.34 0.08 10.80
CA PRO A 214 26.29 1.15 10.55
C PRO A 214 26.36 2.14 11.72
N GLU A 215 27.58 2.61 12.03
CA GLU A 215 27.83 3.50 13.16
C GLU A 215 27.03 4.81 13.05
N GLU A 216 26.83 5.31 11.83
CA GLU A 216 26.08 6.53 11.57
C GLU A 216 24.63 6.42 12.02
N ILE A 217 24.05 5.22 11.98
CA ILE A 217 22.68 4.96 12.43
C ILE A 217 22.64 4.81 13.95
N LEU A 218 23.68 4.23 14.56
CA LEU A 218 23.75 4.01 16.01
C LEU A 218 23.94 5.30 16.82
N VAL A 219 24.56 6.32 16.23
CA VAL A 219 24.93 7.57 16.94
C VAL A 219 23.74 8.28 17.59
N ASN A 220 22.57 8.22 16.99
CA ASN A 220 21.38 8.93 17.46
C ASN A 220 20.44 8.05 18.29
N VAL A 221 20.82 6.82 18.56
CA VAL A 221 19.97 5.86 19.28
C VAL A 221 20.49 5.69 20.69
N PRO A 222 19.69 5.98 21.73
CA PRO A 222 20.08 5.75 23.13
C PRO A 222 20.35 4.25 23.32
N THR A 223 21.54 3.87 23.82
CA THR A 223 21.90 2.47 24.08
C THR A 223 21.72 2.14 25.55
N VAL A 224 20.81 1.22 25.84
CA VAL A 224 20.67 0.64 27.18
C VAL A 224 21.60 -0.58 27.32
N ASP A 225 21.69 -1.39 26.28
CA ASP A 225 22.58 -2.54 26.26
C ASP A 225 23.94 -2.15 25.62
N PRO A 226 25.06 -2.49 26.24
CA PRO A 226 26.36 -2.25 25.63
C PRO A 226 26.47 -3.09 24.35
N ILE A 227 26.87 -2.43 23.27
CA ILE A 227 27.26 -3.12 22.05
C ILE A 227 28.57 -3.85 22.34
N ASP A 228 28.60 -5.17 22.19
CA ASP A 228 29.86 -5.89 22.23
C ASP A 228 30.56 -5.73 20.86
N PRO A 229 31.63 -4.93 20.78
CA PRO A 229 32.35 -4.70 19.53
C PRO A 229 33.07 -5.95 19.01
N ASN A 230 33.13 -7.01 19.83
CA ASN A 230 33.80 -8.26 19.46
C ASN A 230 32.81 -9.29 18.87
N ILE A 231 31.52 -8.99 18.83
CA ILE A 231 30.58 -9.91 18.21
C ILE A 231 30.81 -9.96 16.70
N LYS A 232 31.19 -11.16 16.23
CA LYS A 232 31.43 -11.44 14.83
C LYS A 232 30.12 -11.33 14.03
N PRO A 233 30.06 -10.49 12.97
CA PRO A 233 28.99 -10.53 12.00
C PRO A 233 28.90 -11.91 11.33
N LEU A 234 27.74 -12.52 11.33
CA LEU A 234 27.51 -13.86 10.78
C LEU A 234 26.19 -13.90 10.02
N PRO A 235 26.09 -14.74 8.97
CA PRO A 235 24.81 -14.98 8.30
C PRO A 235 23.77 -15.48 9.28
N MET A 236 22.55 -14.92 9.19
CA MET A 236 21.45 -15.29 10.06
C MET A 236 20.10 -15.17 9.36
N VAL A 237 19.10 -15.87 9.90
CA VAL A 237 17.69 -15.80 9.48
C VAL A 237 16.81 -15.64 10.71
N SER A 238 15.69 -14.92 10.56
CA SER A 238 14.69 -14.75 11.63
C SER A 238 14.19 -16.11 12.11
N TRP A 239 13.97 -16.22 13.43
CA TRP A 239 13.65 -17.50 14.06
C TRP A 239 12.60 -17.36 15.14
N THR A 240 11.83 -18.45 15.34
CA THR A 240 10.98 -18.63 16.52
C THR A 240 11.12 -20.08 17.01
N SER A 241 10.93 -20.31 18.31
CA SER A 241 11.18 -21.60 18.94
C SER A 241 10.35 -22.75 18.39
N ASP A 242 9.13 -22.47 17.91
CA ASP A 242 8.21 -23.46 17.34
C ASP A 242 8.32 -23.62 15.81
N LEU A 243 9.23 -22.89 15.16
CA LEU A 243 9.36 -22.93 13.71
C LEU A 243 9.68 -24.31 13.16
N PRO A 244 10.52 -25.18 13.79
CA PRO A 244 10.72 -26.54 13.35
C PRO A 244 9.44 -27.39 13.40
N GLU A 245 8.61 -27.20 14.43
CA GLU A 245 7.32 -27.88 14.55
C GLU A 245 6.36 -27.46 13.44
N ARG A 246 6.26 -26.15 13.18
CA ARG A 246 5.43 -25.60 12.09
C ARG A 246 5.90 -26.04 10.70
N TYR A 247 7.20 -26.16 10.52
CA TYR A 247 7.76 -26.69 9.28
C TYR A 247 7.38 -28.16 9.08
N TRP A 248 7.48 -28.98 10.15
CA TRP A 248 7.02 -30.35 10.14
C TRP A 248 5.52 -30.49 9.85
N GLU A 249 4.69 -29.70 10.51
CA GLU A 249 3.24 -29.72 10.29
C GLU A 249 2.87 -29.42 8.85
N LYS A 250 3.57 -28.49 8.21
CA LYS A 250 3.27 -28.04 6.86
C LYS A 250 3.87 -28.93 5.77
N TYR A 251 5.08 -29.41 5.96
CA TYR A 251 5.83 -30.10 4.91
C TYR A 251 6.11 -31.59 5.20
N GLY A 252 5.87 -32.07 6.41
CA GLY A 252 6.13 -33.44 6.82
C GLY A 252 7.61 -33.80 6.93
N GLU A 253 8.48 -32.79 7.06
CA GLU A 253 9.93 -32.93 7.06
C GLU A 253 10.54 -32.18 8.25
N ASP A 254 11.68 -32.71 8.78
CA ASP A 254 12.41 -32.04 9.86
C ASP A 254 13.36 -30.99 9.27
N LEU A 255 13.17 -29.73 9.67
CA LEU A 255 14.03 -28.60 9.25
C LEU A 255 15.43 -28.68 9.85
N LEU A 256 15.57 -29.14 11.10
CA LEU A 256 16.84 -29.02 11.84
C LEU A 256 18.02 -29.76 11.18
N PRO A 257 17.89 -30.98 10.68
CA PRO A 257 18.96 -31.63 9.91
C PRO A 257 19.29 -30.91 8.60
N GLN A 258 18.32 -30.20 8.02
CA GLN A 258 18.42 -29.57 6.70
C GLN A 258 18.75 -28.08 6.77
N ARG A 259 18.84 -27.47 7.98
CA ARG A 259 19.01 -26.02 8.20
C ARG A 259 20.24 -25.42 7.53
N LYS A 260 21.28 -26.22 7.24
CA LYS A 260 22.44 -25.78 6.48
C LYS A 260 22.08 -25.27 5.09
N SER A 261 21.02 -25.82 4.47
CA SER A 261 20.53 -25.41 3.15
C SER A 261 20.04 -23.95 3.12
N LEU A 262 19.69 -23.37 4.27
CA LEU A 262 19.30 -21.97 4.39
C LEU A 262 20.47 -21.01 4.12
N PHE A 263 21.72 -21.47 4.33
CA PHE A 263 22.90 -20.63 4.32
C PHE A 263 23.89 -20.99 3.21
N VAL A 264 23.83 -22.20 2.67
CA VAL A 264 24.79 -22.65 1.66
C VAL A 264 24.17 -23.70 0.76
N GLY A 265 24.78 -23.86 -0.42
CA GLY A 265 24.41 -24.88 -1.40
C GLY A 265 23.48 -24.37 -2.48
N ASP A 266 23.56 -25.01 -3.65
CA ASP A 266 22.86 -24.61 -4.88
C ASP A 266 22.14 -25.78 -5.56
N SER A 267 21.99 -26.92 -4.85
CA SER A 267 21.23 -28.04 -5.37
C SER A 267 19.71 -27.73 -5.39
N ALA A 268 18.97 -28.40 -6.24
CA ALA A 268 17.51 -28.29 -6.27
C ALA A 268 16.89 -28.54 -4.88
N GLU A 269 17.50 -29.41 -4.08
CA GLU A 269 17.06 -29.70 -2.72
C GLU A 269 17.30 -28.50 -1.79
N ASN A 270 18.49 -27.85 -1.84
CA ASN A 270 18.75 -26.65 -1.05
C ASN A 270 17.77 -25.52 -1.39
N LYS A 271 17.50 -25.31 -2.68
CA LYS A 271 16.55 -24.31 -3.18
C LYS A 271 15.12 -24.60 -2.69
N ARG A 272 14.70 -25.87 -2.75
CA ARG A 272 13.40 -26.31 -2.24
C ARG A 272 13.23 -26.00 -0.75
N ILE A 273 14.26 -26.29 0.07
CA ILE A 273 14.23 -26.05 1.51
C ILE A 273 14.17 -24.54 1.79
N ARG A 274 14.95 -23.71 1.09
CA ARG A 274 14.88 -22.25 1.24
C ARG A 274 13.50 -21.71 0.90
N ARG A 275 12.92 -22.13 -0.24
CA ARG A 275 11.56 -21.73 -0.60
C ARG A 275 10.55 -22.10 0.47
N GLN A 276 10.59 -23.33 0.97
CA GLN A 276 9.69 -23.80 2.04
C GLN A 276 9.85 -22.97 3.32
N PHE A 277 11.10 -22.69 3.72
CA PHE A 277 11.40 -21.90 4.88
C PHE A 277 10.84 -20.47 4.78
N TRP A 278 11.16 -19.75 3.70
CA TRP A 278 10.72 -18.37 3.51
C TRP A 278 9.22 -18.26 3.28
N SER A 279 8.63 -19.23 2.60
CA SER A 279 7.17 -19.29 2.46
C SER A 279 6.47 -19.50 3.81
N LEU A 280 7.01 -20.37 4.67
CA LEU A 280 6.48 -20.55 6.01
C LEU A 280 6.66 -19.28 6.86
N LEU A 281 7.82 -18.66 6.81
CA LEU A 281 8.10 -17.44 7.57
C LEU A 281 7.11 -16.32 7.20
N GLY A 282 6.88 -16.12 5.90
CA GLY A 282 5.91 -15.14 5.41
C GLY A 282 4.47 -15.45 5.83
N GLU A 283 4.10 -16.73 5.92
CA GLU A 283 2.80 -17.14 6.45
C GLU A 283 2.69 -16.86 7.96
N LEU A 284 3.75 -17.14 8.71
CA LEU A 284 3.76 -16.91 10.15
C LEU A 284 3.64 -15.41 10.47
N VAL A 285 4.39 -14.52 9.82
CA VAL A 285 4.27 -13.08 10.06
C VAL A 285 2.89 -12.56 9.64
N LYS A 286 2.40 -13.01 8.49
CA LYS A 286 1.06 -12.66 8.00
C LYS A 286 -0.03 -12.98 9.02
N GLU A 287 0.01 -14.15 9.65
CA GLU A 287 -1.02 -14.58 10.59
C GLU A 287 -0.74 -14.18 12.04
N ARG A 288 0.53 -14.22 12.47
CA ARG A 288 0.88 -13.99 13.88
C ARG A 288 1.03 -12.52 14.24
N PHE A 289 1.42 -11.68 13.30
CA PHE A 289 1.44 -10.24 13.51
C PHE A 289 0.19 -9.59 12.91
N TYR A 290 0.14 -9.42 11.61
CA TYR A 290 -0.96 -8.70 10.95
C TYR A 290 -2.32 -9.37 11.17
N GLY A 291 -2.37 -10.70 11.14
CA GLY A 291 -3.60 -11.46 11.35
C GLY A 291 -4.20 -11.26 12.73
N GLN A 292 -3.40 -11.31 13.79
CA GLN A 292 -3.89 -11.09 15.15
C GLN A 292 -4.43 -9.67 15.35
N ILE A 293 -3.73 -8.65 14.81
CA ILE A 293 -4.17 -7.25 14.94
C ILE A 293 -5.46 -7.03 14.12
N GLU A 294 -5.51 -7.52 12.88
CA GLU A 294 -6.72 -7.43 12.04
C GLU A 294 -7.92 -8.12 12.69
N ASP A 295 -7.72 -9.31 13.26
CA ASP A 295 -8.78 -10.05 13.95
C ASP A 295 -9.24 -9.30 15.21
N TRP A 296 -8.31 -8.72 15.97
CA TRP A 296 -8.65 -7.87 17.10
C TRP A 296 -9.43 -6.61 16.66
N CYS A 297 -9.01 -5.93 15.60
CA CYS A 297 -9.72 -4.77 15.05
C CYS A 297 -11.16 -5.14 14.65
N ARG A 298 -11.34 -6.25 13.95
CA ARG A 298 -12.66 -6.74 13.55
C ARG A 298 -13.55 -7.04 14.77
N ASP A 299 -13.00 -7.67 15.81
CA ASP A 299 -13.76 -8.14 16.96
C ASP A 299 -13.97 -7.04 18.01
N ALA A 300 -13.04 -6.09 18.11
CA ALA A 300 -13.09 -4.98 19.06
C ALA A 300 -13.93 -3.80 18.55
N GLY A 301 -14.07 -3.69 17.24
CA GLY A 301 -14.69 -2.53 16.60
C GLY A 301 -16.17 -2.44 16.87
N GLY A 302 -16.61 -1.25 17.30
CA GLY A 302 -17.96 -0.80 17.09
C GLY A 302 -18.20 -0.58 15.59
N SER A 303 -19.45 -0.43 15.22
CA SER A 303 -19.81 -0.07 13.85
C SER A 303 -19.51 1.42 13.66
N VAL A 304 -18.47 1.75 12.92
CA VAL A 304 -18.24 3.15 12.50
C VAL A 304 -19.15 3.45 11.31
N PRO A 305 -20.11 4.35 11.44
CA PRO A 305 -20.91 4.76 10.29
C PRO A 305 -20.01 5.44 9.27
N THR A 306 -19.82 4.81 8.14
CA THR A 306 -19.24 5.46 6.96
C THR A 306 -20.33 5.71 5.95
N LEU A 307 -20.17 6.64 5.03
CA LEU A 307 -21.13 6.84 3.91
C LEU A 307 -21.40 5.55 3.13
N GLN A 308 -20.52 4.57 3.20
CA GLN A 308 -20.60 3.34 2.42
C GLN A 308 -21.17 2.17 3.22
N ASN A 309 -21.03 2.18 4.54
CA ASN A 309 -21.50 1.13 5.42
C ASN A 309 -21.72 1.68 6.83
N PRO A 310 -22.98 1.81 7.28
CA PRO A 310 -23.28 2.28 8.64
C PRO A 310 -22.76 1.36 9.74
N ASN A 311 -22.27 0.17 9.37
CA ASN A 311 -21.73 -0.85 10.26
C ASN A 311 -20.32 -1.27 9.81
N ALA A 312 -19.50 -0.35 9.31
CA ALA A 312 -18.14 -0.68 8.91
C ALA A 312 -17.32 -1.10 10.13
N PRO A 313 -16.63 -2.25 10.09
CA PRO A 313 -15.75 -2.65 11.16
C PRO A 313 -14.53 -1.71 11.24
N LEU A 314 -13.91 -1.66 12.40
CA LEU A 314 -12.59 -1.05 12.59
C LEU A 314 -11.59 -1.74 11.66
N ARG A 315 -10.79 -0.96 10.97
CA ARG A 315 -9.86 -1.44 9.93
C ARG A 315 -8.43 -1.46 10.43
N LEU A 316 -7.63 -2.37 9.92
CA LEU A 316 -6.18 -2.32 10.02
C LEU A 316 -5.59 -1.80 8.70
N THR A 317 -4.72 -0.83 8.80
CA THR A 317 -3.86 -0.37 7.70
C THR A 317 -2.39 -0.39 8.13
N THR A 318 -1.51 -0.31 7.16
CA THR A 318 -0.07 -0.17 7.37
C THR A 318 0.49 0.80 6.34
N THR A 319 1.64 1.40 6.62
CA THR A 319 2.43 2.11 5.63
C THR A 319 2.92 1.17 4.53
N GLY A 320 2.96 -0.13 4.81
CA GLY A 320 3.47 -1.12 3.87
C GLY A 320 4.99 -1.17 3.79
N HIS A 321 5.68 -0.32 4.53
CA HIS A 321 7.13 -0.31 4.61
C HIS A 321 7.65 -1.25 5.70
N THR A 322 8.60 -2.02 5.31
CA THR A 322 9.80 -2.23 6.08
C THR A 322 10.87 -1.30 5.47
N LEU A 323 11.68 -0.72 6.29
CA LEU A 323 12.61 0.38 6.01
C LEU A 323 13.49 0.28 4.75
N PHE A 324 13.51 -0.84 4.08
CA PHE A 324 14.37 -1.11 2.94
C PHE A 324 13.60 -1.32 1.65
N GLU A 325 12.31 -1.05 1.62
CA GLU A 325 11.49 -1.20 0.43
C GLU A 325 11.98 -0.38 -0.75
N GLU A 326 12.52 0.81 -0.49
CA GLU A 326 13.05 1.66 -1.55
C GLU A 326 14.31 1.09 -2.21
N TYR A 327 15.11 0.30 -1.48
CA TYR A 327 16.43 -0.07 -1.97
C TYR A 327 16.64 -1.57 -2.23
N THR A 328 16.03 -2.47 -1.46
CA THR A 328 16.40 -3.88 -1.55
C THR A 328 15.25 -4.87 -1.35
N LEU A 329 14.23 -4.55 -0.59
CA LEU A 329 13.30 -5.53 -0.02
C LEU A 329 12.20 -6.01 -0.94
N PHE A 330 11.89 -5.32 -2.01
CA PHE A 330 11.04 -5.90 -3.06
C PHE A 330 11.60 -7.23 -3.60
N HIS A 331 12.88 -7.47 -3.36
CA HIS A 331 13.66 -8.50 -4.00
C HIS A 331 14.30 -9.50 -3.03
N VAL A 332 14.16 -9.26 -1.73
CA VAL A 332 14.67 -10.17 -0.69
C VAL A 332 13.48 -10.70 0.12
N PRO A 333 13.30 -12.02 0.22
CA PRO A 333 12.08 -12.60 0.80
C PRO A 333 12.04 -12.60 2.34
N ILE A 334 12.74 -11.68 3.00
CA ILE A 334 12.87 -11.66 4.47
C ILE A 334 11.58 -11.28 5.20
N ASP A 335 10.71 -10.49 4.56
CA ASP A 335 9.40 -10.10 5.10
C ASP A 335 8.29 -11.02 4.60
N GLY A 336 8.66 -12.12 3.98
CA GLY A 336 7.73 -13.04 3.38
C GLY A 336 7.18 -12.55 2.03
N ASN A 337 5.97 -12.97 1.69
CA ASN A 337 5.29 -12.55 0.47
C ASN A 337 4.48 -11.29 0.73
N LYS A 338 5.00 -10.13 0.34
CA LYS A 338 4.38 -8.81 0.55
C LYS A 338 2.95 -8.74 0.01
N LEU A 339 2.69 -9.32 -1.15
CA LEU A 339 1.34 -9.33 -1.74
C LEU A 339 0.34 -10.05 -0.83
N GLN A 340 0.74 -11.17 -0.21
CA GLN A 340 -0.09 -11.94 0.71
C GLN A 340 -0.27 -11.22 2.05
N VAL A 341 0.76 -10.55 2.55
CA VAL A 341 0.70 -9.75 3.78
C VAL A 341 -0.29 -8.60 3.62
N LEU A 342 -0.16 -7.81 2.56
CA LEU A 342 -1.09 -6.70 2.27
C LEU A 342 -2.52 -7.20 2.01
N ALA A 343 -2.66 -8.36 1.39
CA ALA A 343 -3.96 -8.98 1.18
C ALA A 343 -4.66 -9.42 2.48
N ARG A 344 -3.92 -9.61 3.59
CA ARG A 344 -4.50 -9.96 4.90
C ARG A 344 -5.19 -8.76 5.58
N MET A 345 -4.71 -7.54 5.34
CA MET A 345 -5.24 -6.32 5.96
C MET A 345 -6.55 -5.88 5.33
N SER A 346 -7.44 -5.30 6.13
CA SER A 346 -8.71 -4.73 5.64
C SER A 346 -8.51 -3.49 4.76
N LEU A 347 -7.43 -2.75 4.98
CA LEU A 347 -7.06 -1.56 4.23
C LEU A 347 -5.56 -1.63 3.85
N PRO A 348 -5.21 -2.29 2.72
CA PRO A 348 -3.82 -2.33 2.25
C PRO A 348 -3.26 -0.93 2.05
N GLY A 349 -2.00 -0.73 2.42
CA GLY A 349 -1.37 0.59 2.38
C GLY A 349 0.06 0.59 1.86
N LEU A 350 0.57 1.78 1.63
CA LEU A 350 1.95 2.09 1.25
C LEU A 350 2.39 3.39 1.89
N ASP A 351 3.69 3.62 1.85
CA ASP A 351 4.31 4.91 2.10
C ASP A 351 4.99 5.43 0.82
N GLU A 352 4.94 6.73 0.59
CA GLU A 352 5.56 7.40 -0.53
C GLU A 352 6.20 8.72 -0.06
N LEU A 353 7.48 8.64 0.23
CA LEU A 353 8.26 9.78 0.74
C LEU A 353 8.64 10.80 -0.33
N ASN A 354 8.31 10.51 -1.59
CA ASN A 354 8.75 11.30 -2.74
C ASN A 354 7.56 11.81 -3.54
N SER A 355 7.40 13.12 -3.60
CA SER A 355 6.35 13.78 -4.37
C SER A 355 6.71 14.04 -5.83
N ASP A 356 7.73 13.35 -6.40
CA ASP A 356 8.04 13.48 -7.82
C ASP A 356 6.97 12.77 -8.69
N PRO A 357 6.21 13.50 -9.53
CA PRO A 357 5.21 12.89 -10.41
C PRO A 357 5.78 11.90 -11.44
N MET A 358 7.08 11.96 -11.70
CA MET A 358 7.78 11.04 -12.61
C MET A 358 8.16 9.71 -11.95
N LEU A 359 8.06 9.60 -10.63
CA LEU A 359 8.48 8.42 -9.87
C LEU A 359 7.91 7.09 -10.41
N PRO A 360 6.63 6.98 -10.81
CA PRO A 360 6.11 5.73 -11.38
C PRO A 360 6.87 5.23 -12.60
N PHE A 361 7.46 6.13 -13.39
CA PHE A 361 8.20 5.79 -14.60
C PHE A 361 9.65 5.38 -14.35
N TYR A 362 10.17 5.62 -13.14
CA TYR A 362 11.53 5.28 -12.69
C TYR A 362 11.59 4.13 -11.69
N GLY A 363 10.52 3.35 -11.60
CA GLY A 363 10.45 2.18 -10.72
C GLY A 363 9.51 2.33 -9.53
N GLY A 364 9.09 3.54 -9.15
CA GLY A 364 8.14 3.76 -8.04
C GLY A 364 6.73 3.19 -8.26
N TRP A 365 6.42 2.70 -9.47
CA TRP A 365 5.17 1.97 -9.75
C TRP A 365 4.96 0.78 -8.80
N ARG A 366 6.04 0.19 -8.29
CA ARG A 366 5.99 -0.97 -7.38
C ARG A 366 5.27 -0.64 -6.09
N ALA A 367 5.58 0.49 -5.48
CA ALA A 367 4.99 0.91 -4.21
C ALA A 367 3.45 0.90 -4.29
N THR A 368 2.89 1.48 -5.34
CA THR A 368 1.43 1.52 -5.56
C THR A 368 0.86 0.19 -6.08
N ALA A 369 1.64 -0.59 -6.84
CA ALA A 369 1.16 -1.83 -7.45
C ALA A 369 0.83 -2.91 -6.42
N PHE A 370 1.65 -3.10 -5.38
CA PHE A 370 1.43 -4.13 -4.36
C PHE A 370 0.10 -3.96 -3.61
N PRO A 371 -0.20 -2.83 -2.94
CA PRO A 371 -1.44 -2.68 -2.19
C PRO A 371 -2.67 -2.63 -3.11
N SER A 372 -2.56 -2.01 -4.29
CA SER A 372 -3.64 -2.01 -5.28
C SER A 372 -3.97 -3.41 -5.78
N SER A 373 -2.95 -4.23 -6.03
CA SER A 373 -3.12 -5.63 -6.43
C SER A 373 -3.74 -6.46 -5.30
N ALA A 374 -3.24 -6.33 -4.08
CA ALA A 374 -3.77 -7.01 -2.91
C ALA A 374 -5.26 -6.68 -2.70
N ALA A 375 -5.65 -5.43 -2.84
CA ALA A 375 -7.04 -5.00 -2.76
C ALA A 375 -7.90 -5.64 -3.86
N MET A 376 -7.48 -5.57 -5.12
CA MET A 376 -8.23 -6.13 -6.25
C MET A 376 -8.35 -7.65 -6.16
N LEU A 377 -7.27 -8.37 -5.79
CA LEU A 377 -7.26 -9.84 -5.66
C LEU A 377 -8.12 -10.35 -4.50
N THR A 378 -8.45 -9.50 -3.54
CA THR A 378 -9.29 -9.82 -2.37
C THR A 378 -10.67 -9.13 -2.37
N GLY A 379 -11.00 -8.38 -3.44
CA GLY A 379 -12.28 -7.68 -3.57
C GLY A 379 -12.43 -6.45 -2.67
N LYS A 380 -11.34 -5.96 -2.09
CA LYS A 380 -11.30 -4.71 -1.33
C LYS A 380 -11.27 -3.52 -2.29
N ARG A 381 -11.79 -2.38 -1.83
CA ARG A 381 -11.92 -1.18 -2.67
C ARG A 381 -11.06 -0.02 -2.21
N LEU A 382 -10.73 0.00 -0.93
CA LEU A 382 -9.96 1.09 -0.34
C LEU A 382 -8.50 0.68 -0.26
N VAL A 383 -7.62 1.58 -0.66
CA VAL A 383 -6.18 1.45 -0.57
C VAL A 383 -5.64 2.77 -0.01
N GLN A 384 -4.78 2.66 0.99
CA GLN A 384 -4.22 3.80 1.69
C GLN A 384 -2.82 4.15 1.16
N THR A 385 -2.45 5.42 1.24
CA THR A 385 -1.08 5.91 1.11
C THR A 385 -0.74 6.85 2.25
N GLU A 386 0.44 6.69 2.83
CA GLU A 386 1.18 7.79 3.39
C GLU A 386 1.84 8.54 2.23
N ILE A 387 1.75 9.87 2.20
CA ILE A 387 2.40 10.66 1.16
C ILE A 387 3.10 11.86 1.77
N SER A 388 4.35 12.08 1.35
CA SER A 388 5.16 13.17 1.86
C SER A 388 6.07 13.79 0.81
N ASP A 389 6.71 14.90 1.18
CA ASP A 389 7.77 15.57 0.42
C ASP A 389 9.13 15.48 1.14
N PHE A 390 9.33 14.40 1.88
CA PHE A 390 10.57 14.20 2.63
C PHE A 390 11.80 14.25 1.71
N ILE A 391 11.75 13.57 0.57
CA ILE A 391 12.83 13.54 -0.42
C ILE A 391 13.07 14.94 -1.00
N GLN A 392 12.04 15.71 -1.36
CA GLN A 392 12.18 17.09 -1.85
C GLN A 392 12.84 17.98 -0.81
N LYS A 393 12.43 17.89 0.46
CA LYS A 393 13.05 18.65 1.54
C LYS A 393 14.50 18.25 1.77
N PHE A 394 14.80 16.95 1.66
CA PHE A 394 16.15 16.45 1.83
C PHE A 394 17.08 16.85 0.67
N MET A 395 16.66 16.64 -0.57
CA MET A 395 17.45 16.87 -1.78
C MET A 395 17.44 18.34 -2.20
N ASP A 396 16.26 18.94 -2.34
CA ASP A 396 16.06 20.27 -2.91
C ASP A 396 16.06 21.37 -1.84
N LYS A 397 16.04 21.00 -0.56
CA LYS A 397 15.90 21.90 0.60
C LYS A 397 14.63 22.74 0.56
N LYS A 398 13.59 22.25 -0.10
CA LYS A 398 12.31 22.92 -0.27
C LYS A 398 11.15 21.94 -0.12
N PRO A 399 10.02 22.39 0.44
CA PRO A 399 8.77 21.63 0.34
C PRO A 399 8.30 21.53 -1.12
N ALA A 400 7.59 20.46 -1.46
CA ALA A 400 6.96 20.30 -2.76
C ALA A 400 5.92 21.40 -3.02
N GLU A 401 5.83 21.90 -4.24
CA GLU A 401 4.82 22.89 -4.64
C GLU A 401 3.44 22.21 -4.81
N LEU A 402 2.37 23.00 -4.72
CA LEU A 402 0.99 22.49 -4.81
C LEU A 402 0.75 21.63 -6.07
N SER A 403 1.20 22.10 -7.22
CA SER A 403 1.03 21.37 -8.48
C SER A 403 1.75 20.01 -8.49
N MET A 404 2.92 19.94 -7.86
CA MET A 404 3.67 18.71 -7.68
C MET A 404 2.94 17.74 -6.73
N MET A 405 2.45 18.21 -5.59
CA MET A 405 1.67 17.42 -4.65
C MET A 405 0.40 16.84 -5.31
N GLN A 406 -0.32 17.66 -6.09
CA GLN A 406 -1.52 17.25 -6.81
C GLN A 406 -1.20 16.18 -7.86
N ALA A 407 -0.13 16.39 -8.65
CA ALA A 407 0.29 15.44 -9.68
C ALA A 407 0.79 14.10 -9.07
N ALA A 408 1.56 14.13 -7.98
CA ALA A 408 1.98 12.93 -7.27
C ALA A 408 0.76 12.12 -6.75
N SER A 409 -0.23 12.80 -6.18
CA SER A 409 -1.48 12.15 -5.75
C SER A 409 -2.28 11.61 -6.94
N ALA A 410 -2.32 12.31 -8.06
CA ALA A 410 -2.99 11.84 -9.27
C ALA A 410 -2.36 10.56 -9.83
N ALA A 411 -1.02 10.47 -9.78
CA ALA A 411 -0.32 9.24 -10.15
C ALA A 411 -0.76 8.05 -9.28
N GLN A 412 -0.93 8.26 -7.99
CA GLN A 412 -1.40 7.23 -7.07
C GLN A 412 -2.91 6.91 -7.27
N PHE A 413 -3.74 7.93 -7.49
CA PHE A 413 -5.15 7.71 -7.87
C PHE A 413 -5.29 6.85 -9.12
N ALA A 414 -4.42 7.01 -10.11
CA ALA A 414 -4.42 6.18 -11.32
C ALA A 414 -4.20 4.70 -10.98
N TRP A 415 -3.57 4.38 -9.85
CA TRP A 415 -3.42 3.03 -9.31
C TRP A 415 -4.56 2.58 -8.39
N GLY A 416 -5.57 3.42 -8.17
CA GLY A 416 -6.73 3.09 -7.32
C GLY A 416 -6.52 3.36 -5.84
N ILE A 417 -5.50 4.15 -5.48
CA ILE A 417 -5.35 4.68 -4.11
C ILE A 417 -6.49 5.65 -3.85
N THR A 418 -7.10 5.58 -2.67
CA THR A 418 -8.30 6.37 -2.33
C THR A 418 -8.28 6.96 -0.93
N GLU A 419 -7.41 6.48 -0.05
CA GLU A 419 -7.21 7.03 1.29
C GLU A 419 -5.82 7.66 1.35
N PHE A 420 -5.75 8.95 1.65
CA PHE A 420 -4.50 9.69 1.72
C PHE A 420 -4.25 10.16 3.16
N ALA A 421 -3.16 9.70 3.75
CA ALA A 421 -2.61 10.19 5.00
C ALA A 421 -1.39 11.07 4.67
N LEU A 422 -1.46 12.34 5.03
CA LEU A 422 -0.48 13.34 4.65
C LEU A 422 0.61 13.45 5.71
N TYR A 423 1.83 13.28 5.29
CA TYR A 423 3.02 13.63 6.06
C TYR A 423 3.68 14.92 5.54
N TYR A 424 2.91 15.74 4.81
CA TYR A 424 3.28 17.11 4.49
C TYR A 424 3.21 17.98 5.73
N GLY A 425 4.29 18.71 6.02
CA GLY A 425 4.32 19.60 7.19
C GLY A 425 3.25 20.69 7.12
N ILE A 426 2.43 20.76 8.15
CA ILE A 426 1.31 21.75 8.23
C ILE A 426 1.80 23.19 8.29
N GLU A 427 3.04 23.41 8.75
CA GLU A 427 3.67 24.72 8.84
C GLU A 427 4.42 25.13 7.56
N ASP A 428 4.64 24.18 6.64
CA ASP A 428 5.43 24.42 5.43
C ASP A 428 4.68 25.27 4.39
N ARG A 429 3.36 25.36 4.54
CA ARG A 429 2.46 25.99 3.56
C ARG A 429 1.33 26.74 4.24
N SER A 430 0.72 27.69 3.52
CA SER A 430 -0.47 28.40 4.01
C SER A 430 -1.69 27.47 4.11
N GLU A 431 -2.65 27.81 4.98
CA GLU A 431 -3.94 27.10 5.07
C GLU A 431 -4.67 27.03 3.72
N GLU A 432 -4.52 28.06 2.90
CA GLU A 432 -5.13 28.11 1.56
C GLU A 432 -4.54 27.05 0.61
N ILE A 433 -3.21 26.89 0.60
CA ILE A 433 -2.55 25.86 -0.22
C ILE A 433 -2.98 24.47 0.25
N HIS A 434 -3.04 24.23 1.56
CA HIS A 434 -3.54 22.96 2.10
C HIS A 434 -4.99 22.72 1.68
N ARG A 435 -5.85 23.74 1.74
CA ARG A 435 -7.25 23.62 1.34
C ARG A 435 -7.40 23.27 -0.13
N GLN A 436 -6.67 23.94 -1.02
CA GLN A 436 -6.66 23.64 -2.45
C GLN A 436 -6.21 22.20 -2.73
N TYR A 437 -5.20 21.72 -2.01
CA TYR A 437 -4.78 20.32 -2.13
C TYR A 437 -5.85 19.36 -1.61
N CYS A 438 -6.45 19.62 -0.46
CA CYS A 438 -7.51 18.78 0.11
C CYS A 438 -8.78 18.77 -0.75
N ASP A 439 -9.12 19.89 -1.39
CA ASP A 439 -10.22 19.98 -2.35
C ASP A 439 -9.93 19.16 -3.61
N PHE A 440 -8.70 19.22 -4.12
CA PHE A 440 -8.27 18.38 -5.24
C PHE A 440 -8.44 16.88 -4.92
N VAL A 441 -7.89 16.41 -3.80
CA VAL A 441 -8.00 15.01 -3.37
C VAL A 441 -9.48 14.63 -3.18
N GLY A 442 -10.26 15.48 -2.52
CA GLY A 442 -11.69 15.25 -2.30
C GLY A 442 -12.49 15.13 -3.59
N ARG A 443 -12.22 16.00 -4.59
CA ARG A 443 -12.86 15.96 -5.91
C ARG A 443 -12.53 14.69 -6.67
N VAL A 444 -11.26 14.31 -6.73
CA VAL A 444 -10.87 13.04 -7.38
C VAL A 444 -11.53 11.85 -6.68
N ASN A 445 -11.57 11.84 -5.35
CA ASN A 445 -12.26 10.81 -4.58
C ASN A 445 -13.77 10.79 -4.81
N ALA A 446 -14.43 11.93 -4.99
CA ALA A 446 -15.85 11.99 -5.34
C ALA A 446 -16.15 11.16 -6.60
N VAL A 447 -15.21 11.13 -7.54
CA VAL A 447 -15.32 10.36 -8.78
C VAL A 447 -14.84 8.92 -8.61
N LEU A 448 -13.63 8.70 -8.07
CA LEU A 448 -12.91 7.43 -8.17
C LEU A 448 -13.09 6.49 -6.97
N ARG A 449 -13.40 6.97 -5.76
CA ARG A 449 -13.47 6.12 -4.55
C ARG A 449 -14.45 4.94 -4.67
N ARG A 450 -15.51 5.11 -5.45
CA ARG A 450 -16.51 4.06 -5.74
C ARG A 450 -16.40 3.49 -7.14
N ALA A 451 -15.47 3.97 -7.95
CA ALA A 451 -15.23 3.44 -9.28
C ALA A 451 -14.46 2.11 -9.20
N LYS A 452 -14.71 1.25 -10.17
CA LYS A 452 -14.00 -0.02 -10.32
C LYS A 452 -12.78 0.20 -11.22
N PRO A 453 -11.54 -0.07 -10.76
CA PRO A 453 -10.37 -0.03 -11.64
C PRO A 453 -10.48 -1.08 -12.76
N CYS A 454 -10.16 -0.69 -13.98
CA CYS A 454 -10.12 -1.57 -15.16
C CYS A 454 -8.66 -1.94 -15.45
N ARG A 455 -8.23 -3.10 -14.99
CA ARG A 455 -6.84 -3.58 -15.10
C ARG A 455 -6.83 -5.01 -15.64
N PRO A 456 -6.78 -5.17 -16.97
CA PRO A 456 -7.00 -6.47 -17.61
C PRO A 456 -5.76 -7.36 -17.67
N VAL A 457 -4.61 -6.89 -17.18
CA VAL A 457 -3.33 -7.59 -17.29
C VAL A 457 -2.82 -8.00 -15.91
N LEU A 458 -2.34 -9.24 -15.82
CA LEU A 458 -1.63 -9.78 -14.66
C LEU A 458 -0.13 -9.80 -14.96
N LEU A 459 0.68 -9.25 -14.05
CA LEU A 459 2.14 -9.40 -14.05
C LEU A 459 2.51 -10.36 -12.92
N TYR A 460 3.16 -11.48 -13.27
CA TYR A 460 3.57 -12.47 -12.29
C TYR A 460 4.72 -11.96 -11.41
N TYR A 461 4.52 -12.00 -10.10
CA TYR A 461 5.53 -11.68 -9.09
C TYR A 461 6.31 -12.95 -8.72
N PRO A 462 7.61 -13.04 -9.07
CA PRO A 462 8.39 -14.28 -8.97
C PRO A 462 8.96 -14.52 -7.56
N ILE A 463 8.15 -14.39 -6.52
CA ILE A 463 8.60 -14.48 -5.12
C ILE A 463 9.25 -15.83 -4.79
N GLU A 464 8.76 -16.91 -5.37
CA GLU A 464 9.31 -18.24 -5.10
C GLU A 464 10.74 -18.38 -5.64
N THR A 465 11.04 -17.80 -6.79
CA THR A 465 12.42 -17.75 -7.32
C THR A 465 13.34 -16.99 -6.38
N LEU A 466 12.87 -15.88 -5.82
CA LEU A 466 13.65 -15.11 -4.84
C LEU A 466 13.84 -15.91 -3.54
N GLN A 467 12.83 -16.62 -3.09
CA GLN A 467 12.92 -17.48 -1.91
C GLN A 467 13.90 -18.66 -2.11
N GLU A 468 13.96 -19.23 -3.31
CA GLU A 468 14.89 -20.31 -3.65
C GLU A 468 16.33 -19.84 -3.71
N GLU A 469 16.55 -18.64 -4.21
CA GLU A 469 17.89 -18.10 -4.51
C GLU A 469 18.51 -17.33 -3.34
N TYR A 470 17.69 -16.87 -2.37
CA TYR A 470 18.18 -16.04 -1.29
C TYR A 470 19.07 -16.81 -0.31
N ILE A 471 20.30 -16.33 -0.15
CA ILE A 471 21.27 -16.83 0.83
C ILE A 471 21.68 -15.63 1.71
N PRO A 472 21.42 -15.68 3.03
CA PRO A 472 21.81 -14.61 3.94
C PRO A 472 23.33 -14.47 4.00
N THR A 473 23.80 -13.24 4.14
CA THR A 473 25.21 -12.90 4.30
C THR A 473 25.46 -12.32 5.71
N ALA A 474 26.73 -12.13 6.05
CA ALA A 474 27.10 -11.44 7.28
C ALA A 474 26.96 -9.92 7.17
N GLU A 475 26.74 -9.40 5.98
CA GLU A 475 26.60 -7.99 5.65
C GLU A 475 25.15 -7.62 5.47
N MET A 476 24.87 -6.33 5.34
CA MET A 476 23.54 -5.83 5.01
C MET A 476 23.02 -6.44 3.71
N TYR A 477 21.70 -6.56 3.61
CA TYR A 477 21.05 -7.03 2.40
C TYR A 477 21.37 -6.12 1.22
N SER A 478 21.82 -6.73 0.12
CA SER A 478 21.94 -6.04 -1.16
C SER A 478 21.68 -7.02 -2.29
N MET A 479 21.19 -6.50 -3.42
CA MET A 479 21.01 -7.32 -4.63
C MET A 479 22.34 -7.76 -5.23
N GLU A 480 23.44 -7.03 -5.01
CA GLU A 480 24.78 -7.42 -5.45
C GLU A 480 25.25 -8.70 -4.75
N ALA A 481 24.81 -8.93 -3.51
CA ALA A 481 25.13 -10.14 -2.75
C ALA A 481 24.29 -11.36 -3.18
N GLN A 482 23.25 -11.16 -3.98
CA GLN A 482 22.36 -12.22 -4.43
C GLN A 482 22.88 -12.97 -5.67
N SER A 483 22.31 -14.13 -5.95
CA SER A 483 22.66 -14.95 -7.11
C SER A 483 22.35 -14.21 -8.42
N GLU A 484 23.03 -14.61 -9.50
CA GLU A 484 22.75 -14.12 -10.85
C GLU A 484 21.29 -14.42 -11.28
N THR A 485 20.76 -15.57 -10.87
CA THR A 485 19.37 -15.97 -11.14
C THR A 485 18.38 -15.02 -10.45
N ALA A 486 18.59 -14.68 -9.18
CA ALA A 486 17.76 -13.73 -8.46
C ALA A 486 17.79 -12.34 -9.14
N ARG A 487 18.98 -11.84 -9.46
CA ARG A 487 19.12 -10.55 -10.15
C ARG A 487 18.40 -10.52 -11.51
N LYS A 488 18.55 -11.56 -12.33
CA LYS A 488 17.83 -11.66 -13.61
C LYS A 488 16.33 -11.70 -13.44
N ALA A 489 15.84 -12.40 -12.40
CA ALA A 489 14.41 -12.43 -12.09
C ALA A 489 13.86 -11.04 -11.76
N VAL A 490 14.59 -10.29 -10.92
CA VAL A 490 14.27 -8.91 -10.55
C VAL A 490 14.31 -8.01 -11.76
N ASP A 491 15.42 -8.01 -12.53
CA ASP A 491 15.58 -7.17 -13.72
C ASP A 491 14.47 -7.41 -14.75
N SER A 492 14.06 -8.68 -14.94
CA SER A 492 12.97 -9.02 -15.84
C SER A 492 11.62 -8.50 -15.32
N PHE A 493 11.33 -8.70 -14.05
CA PHE A 493 10.09 -8.22 -13.42
C PHE A 493 9.99 -6.68 -13.48
N GLU A 494 11.05 -5.97 -13.11
CA GLU A 494 11.08 -4.52 -13.11
C GLU A 494 10.95 -3.93 -14.50
N ARG A 495 11.67 -4.50 -15.45
CA ARG A 495 11.59 -4.07 -16.85
C ARG A 495 10.18 -4.24 -17.41
N LEU A 496 9.50 -5.37 -17.12
CA LEU A 496 8.14 -5.62 -17.55
C LEU A 496 7.15 -4.63 -16.92
N GLY A 497 7.19 -4.43 -15.63
CA GLY A 497 6.33 -3.47 -14.94
C GLY A 497 6.59 -2.03 -15.39
N GLY A 498 7.85 -1.66 -15.56
CA GLY A 498 8.25 -0.36 -16.13
C GLY A 498 7.74 -0.16 -17.56
N HIS A 499 7.85 -1.18 -18.42
CA HIS A 499 7.33 -1.12 -19.79
C HIS A 499 5.79 -0.96 -19.81
N LEU A 500 5.08 -1.75 -19.03
CA LEU A 500 3.61 -1.64 -18.91
C LEU A 500 3.19 -0.25 -18.43
N THR A 501 3.91 0.31 -17.43
CA THR A 501 3.66 1.67 -16.94
C THR A 501 3.92 2.73 -18.00
N GLN A 502 5.07 2.68 -18.68
CA GLN A 502 5.45 3.64 -19.72
C GLN A 502 4.57 3.59 -20.96
N THR A 503 3.93 2.46 -21.22
CA THR A 503 2.99 2.27 -22.34
C THR A 503 1.53 2.41 -21.93
N GLN A 504 1.25 2.87 -20.72
CA GLN A 504 -0.08 3.07 -20.13
C GLN A 504 -0.97 1.81 -20.17
N VAL A 505 -0.38 0.63 -20.06
CA VAL A 505 -1.13 -0.63 -19.95
C VAL A 505 -1.50 -0.89 -18.48
N PRO A 506 -2.77 -0.85 -18.10
CA PRO A 506 -3.17 -1.10 -16.73
C PRO A 506 -2.97 -2.57 -16.34
N PHE A 507 -2.25 -2.81 -15.25
CA PHE A 507 -1.97 -4.16 -14.75
C PHE A 507 -2.06 -4.26 -13.24
N ILE A 508 -2.08 -5.47 -12.71
CA ILE A 508 -1.85 -5.80 -11.30
C ILE A 508 -0.82 -6.93 -11.17
N LEU A 509 -0.25 -7.04 -9.99
CA LEU A 509 0.63 -8.15 -9.63
C LEU A 509 -0.19 -9.39 -9.24
N ILE A 510 0.37 -10.57 -9.53
CA ILE A 510 -0.19 -11.84 -9.09
C ILE A 510 0.95 -12.80 -8.73
N ASP A 511 0.83 -13.49 -7.60
CA ASP A 511 1.73 -14.58 -7.21
C ASP A 511 1.13 -15.97 -7.51
N SER A 512 1.85 -17.01 -7.17
CA SER A 512 1.41 -18.40 -7.36
C SER A 512 0.13 -18.73 -6.59
N GLU A 513 0.00 -18.24 -5.35
CA GLU A 513 -1.15 -18.54 -4.51
C GLU A 513 -2.45 -17.93 -5.08
N PHE A 514 -2.40 -16.67 -5.50
CA PHE A 514 -3.54 -16.03 -6.14
C PHE A 514 -3.81 -16.60 -7.53
N LEU A 515 -2.76 -16.92 -8.30
CA LEU A 515 -2.93 -17.55 -9.61
C LEU A 515 -3.64 -18.91 -9.50
N ALA A 516 -3.34 -19.68 -8.46
CA ALA A 516 -4.02 -20.95 -8.17
C ALA A 516 -5.52 -20.75 -7.83
N LYS A 517 -5.88 -19.63 -7.21
CA LYS A 517 -7.27 -19.28 -6.84
C LYS A 517 -8.09 -18.71 -8.00
N THR A 518 -7.47 -18.38 -9.14
CA THR A 518 -8.20 -17.84 -10.30
C THR A 518 -9.06 -18.91 -10.95
N GLU A 519 -10.25 -18.53 -11.43
CA GLU A 519 -11.12 -19.34 -12.25
C GLU A 519 -10.99 -18.92 -13.73
N PHE A 520 -10.88 -19.92 -14.64
CA PHE A 520 -10.89 -19.63 -16.07
C PHE A 520 -12.29 -19.78 -16.64
N LYS A 521 -12.87 -18.67 -17.10
CA LYS A 521 -14.21 -18.59 -17.66
C LYS A 521 -14.23 -17.69 -18.89
N ASN A 522 -14.89 -18.13 -19.96
CA ASN A 522 -15.12 -17.34 -21.19
C ASN A 522 -13.85 -16.72 -21.81
N GLY A 523 -12.69 -17.41 -21.67
CA GLY A 523 -11.42 -16.90 -22.19
C GLY A 523 -10.65 -15.98 -21.24
N GLU A 524 -11.18 -15.69 -20.06
CA GLU A 524 -10.61 -14.80 -19.05
C GLU A 524 -10.30 -15.53 -17.74
N LEU A 525 -9.39 -14.97 -16.96
CA LEU A 525 -9.20 -15.36 -15.57
C LEU A 525 -10.04 -14.46 -14.67
N GLU A 526 -10.76 -15.06 -13.73
CA GLU A 526 -11.59 -14.36 -12.77
C GLU A 526 -11.11 -14.62 -11.33
N ILE A 527 -11.05 -13.57 -10.52
CA ILE A 527 -10.85 -13.63 -9.07
C ILE A 527 -11.48 -12.40 -8.40
N ALA A 528 -12.17 -12.60 -7.29
CA ALA A 528 -12.81 -11.54 -6.51
C ALA A 528 -13.65 -10.54 -7.35
N GLY A 529 -14.31 -11.02 -8.41
CA GLY A 529 -15.12 -10.22 -9.31
C GLY A 529 -14.34 -9.37 -10.33
N ASN A 530 -13.04 -9.54 -10.41
CA ASN A 530 -12.18 -8.92 -11.42
C ASN A 530 -11.85 -9.91 -12.53
N ARG A 531 -11.65 -9.39 -13.76
CA ARG A 531 -11.40 -10.19 -14.97
C ARG A 531 -10.10 -9.77 -15.62
N PHE A 532 -9.36 -10.77 -16.10
CA PHE A 532 -8.06 -10.61 -16.71
C PHE A 532 -7.96 -11.43 -17.97
N HIS A 533 -7.43 -10.83 -19.03
CA HIS A 533 -7.31 -11.53 -20.33
C HIS A 533 -5.86 -11.82 -20.74
N THR A 534 -4.88 -11.36 -19.96
CA THR A 534 -3.45 -11.59 -20.27
C THR A 534 -2.65 -11.79 -18.98
N LEU A 535 -1.77 -12.79 -18.99
CA LEU A 535 -0.74 -12.99 -17.98
C LEU A 535 0.62 -12.72 -18.60
N VAL A 536 1.40 -11.85 -17.97
CA VAL A 536 2.78 -11.52 -18.34
C VAL A 536 3.71 -12.17 -17.33
N LEU A 537 4.66 -12.94 -17.80
CA LEU A 537 5.63 -13.68 -17.00
C LEU A 537 7.02 -13.09 -17.19
N PRO A 538 7.76 -12.80 -16.11
CA PRO A 538 9.19 -12.54 -16.18
C PRO A 538 9.93 -13.76 -16.77
N ASP A 539 11.15 -13.52 -17.25
CA ASP A 539 12.05 -14.59 -17.74
C ASP A 539 12.69 -15.29 -16.54
N VAL A 540 11.95 -16.22 -15.97
CA VAL A 540 12.33 -17.02 -14.79
C VAL A 540 11.94 -18.48 -14.96
N GLU A 541 12.65 -19.36 -14.29
CA GLU A 541 12.19 -20.72 -14.10
C GLU A 541 11.00 -20.73 -13.14
N LEU A 542 9.85 -21.15 -13.64
CA LEU A 542 8.61 -21.17 -12.85
C LEU A 542 8.59 -22.39 -11.91
N PRO A 543 8.09 -22.25 -10.68
CA PRO A 543 7.77 -23.39 -9.84
C PRO A 543 6.88 -24.39 -10.58
N LYS A 544 7.07 -25.70 -10.32
CA LYS A 544 6.37 -26.75 -11.06
C LYS A 544 4.85 -26.55 -11.12
N SER A 545 4.23 -26.22 -9.99
CA SER A 545 2.78 -25.99 -9.93
C SER A 545 2.33 -24.78 -10.79
N VAL A 546 3.14 -23.73 -10.83
CA VAL A 546 2.89 -22.54 -11.66
C VAL A 546 3.06 -22.89 -13.14
N ALA A 547 4.14 -23.61 -13.50
CA ALA A 547 4.38 -24.04 -14.87
C ALA A 547 3.25 -24.93 -15.39
N GLU A 548 2.74 -25.87 -14.60
CA GLU A 548 1.59 -26.72 -14.92
C GLU A 548 0.30 -25.90 -15.10
N ARG A 549 0.08 -24.90 -14.24
CA ARG A 549 -1.07 -23.99 -14.36
C ARG A 549 -0.99 -23.16 -15.63
N VAL A 550 0.17 -22.57 -15.90
CA VAL A 550 0.44 -21.77 -17.11
C VAL A 550 0.21 -22.60 -18.38
N GLU A 551 0.73 -23.84 -18.43
CA GLU A 551 0.54 -24.73 -19.58
C GLU A 551 -0.94 -25.12 -19.76
N THR A 552 -1.65 -25.35 -18.67
CA THR A 552 -3.10 -25.62 -18.69
C THR A 552 -3.88 -24.44 -19.26
N LEU A 553 -3.56 -23.21 -18.85
CA LEU A 553 -4.19 -21.99 -19.33
C LEU A 553 -3.87 -21.74 -20.80
N ARG A 554 -2.62 -21.99 -21.23
CA ARG A 554 -2.19 -21.86 -22.63
C ARG A 554 -2.97 -22.84 -23.53
N LYS A 555 -3.14 -24.09 -23.12
CA LYS A 555 -3.94 -25.08 -23.85
C LYS A 555 -5.43 -24.70 -23.97
N LYS A 556 -5.94 -23.92 -23.02
CA LYS A 556 -7.30 -23.39 -23.06
C LYS A 556 -7.42 -22.10 -23.88
N GLY A 557 -6.34 -21.62 -24.50
CA GLY A 557 -6.29 -20.42 -25.32
C GLY A 557 -6.17 -19.11 -24.53
N PHE A 558 -5.84 -19.16 -23.23
CA PHE A 558 -5.56 -17.95 -22.46
C PHE A 558 -4.25 -17.31 -22.92
N ARG A 559 -4.25 -15.98 -23.03
CA ARG A 559 -3.09 -15.23 -23.51
C ARG A 559 -2.02 -15.15 -22.44
N ILE A 560 -0.85 -15.70 -22.74
CA ILE A 560 0.32 -15.68 -21.87
C ILE A 560 1.50 -15.11 -22.67
N LEU A 561 2.13 -14.08 -22.15
CA LEU A 561 3.33 -13.45 -22.67
C LEU A 561 4.48 -13.73 -21.72
N ILE A 562 5.58 -14.22 -22.26
CA ILE A 562 6.83 -14.37 -21.52
C ILE A 562 7.72 -13.22 -21.96
N ASP A 563 8.52 -12.68 -21.06
CA ASP A 563 9.42 -11.56 -21.31
C ASP A 563 10.15 -11.69 -22.65
N GLN A 564 9.57 -11.06 -23.66
CA GLN A 564 10.10 -10.92 -25.00
C GLN A 564 10.04 -9.43 -25.29
N ARG A 565 11.17 -8.80 -25.30
CA ARG A 565 11.34 -7.33 -25.31
C ARG A 565 10.50 -6.57 -26.33
N ASP A 566 10.08 -7.22 -27.43
CA ASP A 566 9.45 -6.55 -28.57
C ASP A 566 7.96 -6.88 -28.77
N ALA A 567 7.35 -7.68 -27.92
CA ALA A 567 6.02 -8.25 -28.20
C ALA A 567 4.93 -7.98 -27.14
N ILE A 568 5.17 -7.13 -26.12
CA ILE A 568 4.14 -6.83 -25.12
C ILE A 568 3.17 -5.78 -25.66
N THR A 569 2.45 -6.17 -26.70
CA THR A 569 1.33 -5.40 -27.21
C THR A 569 0.05 -5.98 -26.67
N ILE A 570 -0.68 -5.23 -25.85
CA ILE A 570 -1.98 -5.64 -25.31
C ILE A 570 -3.04 -5.01 -26.21
N PRO A 571 -3.85 -5.81 -26.93
CA PRO A 571 -4.90 -5.26 -27.78
C PRO A 571 -6.07 -4.73 -26.93
N ASN A 572 -6.80 -3.79 -27.51
CA ASN A 572 -8.06 -3.27 -27.00
C ASN A 572 -7.98 -2.59 -25.61
N VAL A 573 -6.78 -2.21 -25.16
CA VAL A 573 -6.67 -1.29 -24.01
C VAL A 573 -6.71 0.16 -24.49
N PRO A 574 -7.27 1.08 -23.71
CA PRO A 574 -7.18 2.50 -23.97
C PRO A 574 -5.72 2.94 -24.07
N LYS A 575 -5.41 3.79 -25.06
CA LYS A 575 -4.05 4.29 -25.28
C LYS A 575 -4.03 5.70 -25.80
N LEU A 576 -2.93 6.38 -25.58
CA LEU A 576 -2.69 7.74 -26.06
C LEU A 576 -2.08 7.72 -27.48
N GLU A 577 -2.48 8.67 -28.29
CA GLU A 577 -1.92 8.95 -29.62
C GLU A 577 -1.68 10.46 -29.80
N PRO A 578 -0.45 10.92 -29.93
CA PRO A 578 0.80 10.14 -29.91
C PRO A 578 1.07 9.52 -28.52
N ALA A 579 1.78 8.40 -28.51
CA ALA A 579 2.24 7.80 -27.25
C ALA A 579 3.20 8.74 -26.53
N ASN A 580 3.09 8.82 -25.21
CA ASN A 580 3.96 9.63 -24.38
C ASN A 580 4.18 8.95 -23.02
N ASN A 581 5.43 8.62 -22.71
CA ASN A 581 5.82 7.91 -21.48
C ASN A 581 5.90 8.79 -20.23
N LYS A 582 5.42 10.03 -20.29
CA LYS A 582 5.31 10.95 -19.15
C LYS A 582 3.84 11.26 -18.80
N ILE A 583 2.90 10.57 -19.43
CA ILE A 583 1.49 10.70 -19.11
C ILE A 583 1.05 9.48 -18.29
N VAL A 584 0.54 9.74 -17.10
CA VAL A 584 -0.11 8.73 -16.28
C VAL A 584 -1.54 8.56 -16.77
N LEU A 585 -1.98 7.31 -16.94
CA LEU A 585 -3.33 6.96 -17.31
C LEU A 585 -3.93 5.99 -16.30
N GLY A 586 -5.02 6.41 -15.64
CA GLY A 586 -5.89 5.54 -14.83
C GLY A 586 -7.18 5.27 -15.58
N HIS A 587 -7.63 4.01 -15.61
CA HIS A 587 -8.86 3.58 -16.25
C HIS A 587 -9.81 2.97 -15.24
N PHE A 588 -11.05 3.48 -15.19
CA PHE A 588 -12.06 3.09 -14.21
C PHE A 588 -13.45 3.00 -14.85
N GLN A 589 -14.32 2.26 -14.19
CA GLN A 589 -15.73 2.18 -14.54
C GLN A 589 -16.57 2.50 -13.30
N ARG A 590 -17.57 3.37 -13.46
CA ARG A 590 -18.52 3.71 -12.41
C ARG A 590 -19.92 3.89 -12.99
N ASP A 591 -20.86 3.17 -12.43
CA ASP A 591 -22.22 3.09 -13.00
C ASP A 591 -22.12 2.67 -14.48
N ASN A 592 -22.62 3.42 -15.41
CA ASN A 592 -22.48 3.15 -16.84
C ASN A 592 -21.44 4.07 -17.51
N ASN A 593 -20.59 4.73 -16.71
CA ASN A 593 -19.58 5.64 -17.24
C ASN A 593 -18.20 4.98 -17.27
N GLU A 594 -17.48 5.19 -18.35
CA GLU A 594 -16.06 4.90 -18.46
C GLU A 594 -15.26 6.16 -18.09
N ILE A 595 -14.30 6.05 -17.19
CA ILE A 595 -13.60 7.18 -16.59
C ILE A 595 -12.11 7.00 -16.80
N PHE A 596 -11.45 8.04 -17.33
CA PHE A 596 -10.02 8.09 -17.49
C PHE A 596 -9.46 9.26 -16.69
N LEU A 597 -8.56 8.95 -15.75
CA LEU A 597 -7.70 9.95 -15.13
C LEU A 597 -6.45 10.08 -15.98
N LEU A 598 -6.16 11.27 -16.47
CA LEU A 598 -4.95 11.61 -17.20
C LEU A 598 -4.18 12.66 -16.41
N MET A 599 -2.88 12.43 -16.21
CA MET A 599 -2.00 13.39 -15.55
C MET A 599 -0.68 13.52 -16.34
N ASN A 600 -0.29 14.75 -16.63
CA ASN A 600 0.98 15.05 -17.28
C ASN A 600 2.08 15.20 -16.23
N ALA A 601 2.97 14.21 -16.13
CA ALA A 601 4.10 14.25 -15.21
C ALA A 601 5.29 15.11 -15.71
N ASP A 602 5.26 15.57 -16.97
CA ASP A 602 6.29 16.48 -17.49
C ASP A 602 6.12 17.87 -16.86
N LYS A 603 7.19 18.38 -16.25
CA LYS A 603 7.21 19.71 -15.62
C LYS A 603 7.31 20.88 -16.60
N GLU A 604 7.65 20.62 -17.86
CA GLU A 604 7.99 21.66 -18.84
C GLU A 604 7.10 21.65 -20.08
N ASN A 605 6.69 20.46 -20.53
CA ASN A 605 6.06 20.32 -21.84
C ASN A 605 4.57 20.03 -21.72
N VAL A 606 3.79 20.70 -22.57
CA VAL A 606 2.37 20.41 -22.79
C VAL A 606 2.24 19.12 -23.59
N TYR A 607 1.34 18.24 -23.18
CA TYR A 607 0.93 17.10 -24.00
C TYR A 607 -0.30 17.46 -24.82
N GLU A 608 -0.26 17.14 -26.12
CA GLU A 608 -1.41 17.22 -27.03
C GLU A 608 -1.60 15.87 -27.73
N GLY A 609 -2.83 15.37 -27.78
CA GLY A 609 -3.11 14.04 -28.34
C GLY A 609 -4.56 13.63 -28.25
N ARG A 610 -4.80 12.32 -28.39
CA ARG A 610 -6.13 11.71 -28.33
C ARG A 610 -6.10 10.40 -27.55
N LEU A 611 -7.22 10.06 -26.94
CA LEU A 611 -7.45 8.75 -26.36
C LEU A 611 -8.09 7.82 -27.40
N LYS A 612 -7.50 6.65 -27.61
CA LYS A 612 -7.99 5.61 -28.53
C LYS A 612 -8.52 4.41 -27.76
N ASN A 613 -9.33 3.61 -28.42
CA ASN A 613 -9.94 2.41 -27.86
C ASN A 613 -10.81 2.69 -26.62
N VAL A 614 -11.56 3.80 -26.65
CA VAL A 614 -12.53 4.16 -25.62
C VAL A 614 -13.94 3.80 -26.08
N VAL A 615 -14.80 3.47 -25.13
CA VAL A 615 -16.22 3.22 -25.38
C VAL A 615 -17.00 4.49 -25.00
N GLY A 616 -17.93 4.90 -25.85
CA GLY A 616 -18.71 6.13 -25.65
C GLY A 616 -18.23 7.29 -26.51
N THR A 617 -19.14 8.16 -26.86
CA THR A 617 -18.90 9.35 -27.72
C THR A 617 -19.42 10.64 -27.10
N THR A 618 -20.11 10.53 -25.98
CA THR A 618 -20.67 11.67 -25.21
C THR A 618 -20.10 11.66 -23.82
N GLY A 619 -20.11 12.80 -23.15
CA GLY A 619 -19.60 12.91 -21.80
C GLY A 619 -19.15 14.31 -21.42
N PHE A 620 -18.20 14.39 -20.51
CA PHE A 620 -17.63 15.66 -20.04
C PHE A 620 -16.24 15.44 -19.45
N ILE A 621 -15.54 16.53 -19.23
CA ILE A 621 -14.21 16.56 -18.58
C ILE A 621 -14.37 17.26 -17.23
N LEU A 622 -13.68 16.76 -16.22
CA LEU A 622 -13.60 17.37 -14.89
C LEU A 622 -12.17 17.79 -14.62
N ASP A 623 -11.97 19.04 -14.21
CA ASP A 623 -10.69 19.55 -13.76
C ASP A 623 -10.67 19.60 -12.22
N PRO A 624 -9.97 18.69 -11.53
CA PRO A 624 -9.96 18.66 -10.07
C PRO A 624 -9.19 19.81 -9.44
N GLN A 625 -8.32 20.49 -10.19
CA GLN A 625 -7.56 21.64 -9.70
C GLN A 625 -8.47 22.86 -9.55
N THR A 626 -9.33 23.12 -10.52
CA THR A 626 -10.26 24.26 -10.50
C THR A 626 -11.65 23.90 -9.97
N GLY A 627 -12.08 22.63 -10.11
CA GLY A 627 -13.43 22.18 -9.85
C GLY A 627 -14.38 22.33 -11.05
N ASP A 628 -13.87 22.73 -12.20
CA ASP A 628 -14.66 22.95 -13.39
C ASP A 628 -15.14 21.66 -14.04
N LYS A 629 -16.32 21.72 -14.65
CA LYS A 629 -16.86 20.71 -15.56
C LYS A 629 -16.90 21.31 -16.96
N ILE A 630 -16.19 20.67 -17.89
CA ILE A 630 -15.96 21.14 -19.26
C ILE A 630 -16.64 20.18 -20.24
N PRO A 631 -17.21 20.64 -21.37
CA PRO A 631 -17.69 19.74 -22.41
C PRO A 631 -16.62 18.75 -22.87
N LEU A 632 -17.04 17.53 -23.25
CA LEU A 632 -16.10 16.52 -23.76
C LEU A 632 -15.47 16.99 -25.07
N GLU A 633 -14.16 17.05 -25.08
CA GLU A 633 -13.34 17.29 -26.27
C GLU A 633 -12.62 16.00 -26.65
N THR A 634 -12.52 15.72 -27.95
CA THR A 634 -11.82 14.54 -28.48
C THR A 634 -10.31 14.71 -28.48
N GLU A 635 -9.85 15.95 -28.47
CA GLU A 635 -8.43 16.28 -28.34
C GLU A 635 -8.09 16.54 -26.88
N ILE A 636 -7.00 15.91 -26.45
CA ILE A 636 -6.47 16.04 -25.10
C ILE A 636 -5.40 17.10 -25.13
N ARG A 637 -5.50 18.07 -24.22
CA ARG A 637 -4.43 18.99 -23.94
C ARG A 637 -4.19 19.03 -22.44
N LEU A 638 -2.96 18.70 -22.00
CA LEU A 638 -2.54 18.68 -20.62
C LEU A 638 -1.32 19.59 -20.43
N ALA A 639 -1.48 20.64 -19.65
CA ALA A 639 -0.36 21.47 -19.21
C ALA A 639 0.57 20.67 -18.27
N PRO A 640 1.79 21.14 -18.00
CA PRO A 640 2.67 20.56 -16.99
C PRO A 640 1.96 20.35 -15.66
N TYR A 641 2.06 19.14 -15.10
CA TYR A 641 1.43 18.71 -13.82
C TYR A 641 -0.11 18.80 -13.79
N GLN A 642 -0.77 19.05 -14.94
CA GLN A 642 -2.23 19.05 -14.98
C GLN A 642 -2.80 17.65 -14.92
N THR A 643 -3.89 17.52 -14.17
CA THR A 643 -4.72 16.32 -14.07
C THR A 643 -6.12 16.62 -14.57
N LEU A 644 -6.65 15.76 -15.44
CA LEU A 644 -8.05 15.81 -15.91
C LEU A 644 -8.70 14.43 -15.82
N LEU A 645 -10.01 14.42 -15.53
CA LEU A 645 -10.83 13.21 -15.58
C LEU A 645 -11.78 13.30 -16.79
N TYR A 646 -11.61 12.41 -17.73
CA TYR A 646 -12.48 12.25 -18.90
C TYR A 646 -13.57 11.24 -18.56
N VAL A 647 -14.82 11.64 -18.62
CA VAL A 647 -15.99 10.80 -18.32
C VAL A 647 -16.76 10.56 -19.60
N PHE A 648 -16.78 9.31 -20.08
CA PHE A 648 -17.52 8.86 -21.25
C PHE A 648 -18.82 8.13 -20.83
N ARG A 649 -19.92 8.39 -21.57
CA ARG A 649 -21.26 7.80 -21.38
C ARG A 649 -21.64 6.85 -22.49
#